data_8fbc62586d6ac7a05a493e328f350df0
#
_entry.id   8fbc62586d6ac7a05a493e328f350df0
#
_cell.length_a   1.000
_cell.length_b   1.000
_cell.length_c   1.000
_cell.angle_alpha   90.00
_cell.angle_beta   90.00
_cell.angle_gamma   90.00
#
_symmetry.space_group_name_H-M   'P 1'
#
loop_
_entity.id
_entity.type
_entity.pdbx_description
1 polymer ?
#
loop_
_entity_poly.entity_id
_entity_poly.type
_entity_poly.pdbx_seq_one_letter_code
_entity_poly.pdbx_strand_id
1 'polypeptide(L)'
;LDGLVENYRVENLVDSELYRKLIRPQVLNSLQEIKQTYQWMIAASQGTEELQKITELAQNEQLITQQIEELLIGDDLDATYTIFEQLKFTTYPSPRKKEIKELYGDVIVECKNYRDQAKQMLTKIKEMYFTVSPEEQVERLQEALPIVDELVRVEKRFIEEYSAKKREKGMLDFNDLEHFTLQILRTDVNGSKPAETYYRRRFTEVLVDEYQDINQLQETILQQLSTVEPGNLFMVGDVKQSIYGFRLADPTLFIQKYHDFADEDGGRRIILAENFRSRKEVLDFTNLVFSQLMDQSVGQIEYDKQAELINGFTAFPETENFAPELLIYQKNGDVPEWIEDKAMGEIFMTAAKIRELIDHGFEIYDKKDKAMRPARYEDIVLLTPTKNNNLTILEVFKQLGIPLSINDTQNYFQSTELRVMISLLQIIDNPYQDIPLAAVLRSPIVGLQEEELAQVRLALPQKEYYQAVKAYIQNKEDATAKKLSDFLSQLNDWREFARREALADLLVKIYDETAYLDYVLGMPAGQQRHANLLALIERAKDYERSSFRGLYQFIRFIEKMQEKDKDLGEPPTEEAQDAVRVMTIHGSKGLEFPIVFLMDMSKSFNVQDTRRNYVFDERLGLGVKLLTPEDRIRKDTLLFQTVKQKNLNKLLSEEMRKLYVALTRAEQKLYLVGSYDDEASAYKTWSKAALNENLVLDAGLRNGQNDSFFDWVGMTLFRHPLMDNYQKEYVVNQLPEIKKHPAKFKVDFVDPQLIAETVQGYLPEIKTLEIPQGAINIQPLKQRLLFKYPYPEATKTTSYQSVSELKRLYDDPDNRETLDISPTQTQYRFTETELGEPKFLATKKEISASEIGTATHLVMQLLPLHENLEKKMIEDLINDLVKRKTLTQEIADRISIDNIMHFLNSDVGDFVIKNADHLHREEPFAMLLPADQLFKDYQNQDEILIHGIIDGYLEFDDKIFLYDLKTDYYTPEREKQLTDRYRGQLHLYKDALEKAKQKPVKAAYLVFLRGKKTIDLLKTF
;
A
#
# COMPACT_ATOMS: atom_id res chain seq x y z
N LEU A 1 7.71 -12.82 -26.14
CA LEU A 1 6.92 -13.72 -25.25
C LEU A 1 7.46 -15.15 -25.29
N ASP A 2 7.85 -15.72 -26.46
CA ASP A 2 8.39 -17.09 -26.54
C ASP A 2 9.67 -17.27 -25.74
N GLY A 3 10.55 -16.27 -25.66
CA GLY A 3 11.75 -16.30 -24.81
C GLY A 3 11.47 -16.39 -23.31
N LEU A 4 10.26 -16.07 -22.83
CA LEU A 4 9.92 -16.15 -21.40
C LEU A 4 9.93 -17.58 -20.85
N VAL A 5 9.74 -18.59 -21.71
CA VAL A 5 9.66 -20.00 -21.33
C VAL A 5 11.00 -20.74 -21.44
N GLU A 6 12.01 -20.16 -22.07
CA GLU A 6 13.28 -20.87 -22.32
C GLU A 6 14.02 -21.24 -21.04
N ASN A 7 13.97 -20.38 -20.01
CA ASN A 7 14.57 -20.67 -18.71
C ASN A 7 13.86 -21.77 -17.92
N TYR A 8 12.70 -22.26 -18.40
CA TYR A 8 12.00 -23.40 -17.81
C TYR A 8 12.28 -24.72 -18.53
N ARG A 9 12.89 -24.68 -19.74
CA ARG A 9 13.24 -25.86 -20.56
C ARG A 9 14.65 -26.35 -20.29
N VAL A 10 15.05 -26.28 -19.03
CA VAL A 10 16.40 -26.66 -18.59
C VAL A 10 16.41 -28.17 -18.29
N GLU A 11 17.36 -28.90 -18.89
CA GLU A 11 17.61 -30.31 -18.58
C GLU A 11 18.71 -30.47 -17.53
N ASN A 12 19.70 -29.56 -17.54
CA ASN A 12 20.81 -29.55 -16.59
C ASN A 12 21.06 -28.08 -16.16
N LEU A 13 21.04 -27.83 -14.85
CA LEU A 13 21.18 -26.49 -14.32
C LEU A 13 22.52 -25.84 -14.66
N VAL A 14 23.58 -26.61 -14.62
CA VAL A 14 24.98 -26.16 -14.92
C VAL A 14 25.07 -25.58 -16.35
N ASP A 15 24.32 -26.13 -17.30
CA ASP A 15 24.37 -25.72 -18.70
C ASP A 15 23.47 -24.52 -18.99
N SER A 16 22.61 -24.15 -18.06
CA SER A 16 21.66 -23.06 -18.23
C SER A 16 22.31 -21.67 -18.23
N GLU A 17 21.78 -20.76 -19.05
CA GLU A 17 22.20 -19.36 -18.99
C GLU A 17 21.85 -18.72 -17.64
N LEU A 18 20.75 -19.14 -17.02
CA LEU A 18 20.32 -18.73 -15.71
C LEU A 18 21.43 -18.95 -14.66
N TYR A 19 22.02 -20.13 -14.65
CA TYR A 19 23.11 -20.44 -13.73
C TYR A 19 24.40 -19.73 -14.12
N ARG A 20 24.87 -19.90 -15.36
CA ARG A 20 26.18 -19.42 -15.82
C ARG A 20 26.35 -17.93 -15.80
N LYS A 21 25.32 -17.21 -16.28
CA LYS A 21 25.40 -15.75 -16.43
C LYS A 21 24.93 -14.95 -15.21
N LEU A 22 24.16 -15.57 -14.32
CA LEU A 22 23.49 -14.84 -13.24
C LEU A 22 23.80 -15.40 -11.86
N ILE A 23 23.43 -16.66 -11.60
CA ILE A 23 23.51 -17.22 -10.24
C ILE A 23 24.96 -17.40 -9.83
N ARG A 24 25.74 -18.10 -10.64
CA ARG A 24 27.15 -18.40 -10.34
C ARG A 24 28.01 -17.13 -10.10
N PRO A 25 28.01 -16.10 -10.97
CA PRO A 25 28.73 -14.87 -10.70
C PRO A 25 28.27 -14.14 -9.43
N GLN A 26 26.98 -14.11 -9.20
CA GLN A 26 26.41 -13.44 -8.02
C GLN A 26 26.81 -14.16 -6.71
N VAL A 27 26.74 -15.50 -6.71
CA VAL A 27 27.15 -16.28 -5.55
C VAL A 27 28.66 -16.15 -5.31
N LEU A 28 29.48 -16.22 -6.37
CA LEU A 28 30.93 -16.04 -6.26
C LEU A 28 31.30 -14.66 -5.69
N ASN A 29 30.65 -13.59 -6.13
CA ASN A 29 30.87 -12.25 -5.57
C ASN A 29 30.54 -12.21 -4.08
N SER A 30 29.37 -12.75 -3.69
CA SER A 30 28.98 -12.82 -2.27
C SER A 30 29.94 -13.66 -1.43
N LEU A 31 30.51 -14.75 -1.98
CA LEU A 31 31.54 -15.55 -1.29
C LEU A 31 32.84 -14.79 -1.09
N GLN A 32 33.21 -13.92 -2.04
CA GLN A 32 34.38 -13.04 -1.89
C GLN A 32 34.17 -12.03 -0.74
N GLU A 33 32.99 -11.41 -0.64
CA GLU A 33 32.65 -10.52 0.48
C GLU A 33 32.70 -11.26 1.82
N ILE A 34 32.15 -12.48 1.87
CA ILE A 34 32.17 -13.33 3.06
C ILE A 34 33.63 -13.68 3.45
N LYS A 35 34.47 -14.00 2.50
CA LYS A 35 35.91 -14.28 2.76
C LYS A 35 36.60 -13.05 3.33
N GLN A 36 36.32 -11.88 2.77
CA GLN A 36 36.88 -10.63 3.27
C GLN A 36 36.44 -10.37 4.73
N THR A 37 35.17 -10.61 5.04
CA THR A 37 34.62 -10.46 6.39
C THR A 37 35.33 -11.41 7.40
N TYR A 38 35.62 -12.64 7.00
CA TYR A 38 36.42 -13.54 7.83
C TYR A 38 37.88 -13.12 7.95
N GLN A 39 38.48 -12.53 6.91
CA GLN A 39 39.82 -11.97 6.96
C GLN A 39 39.91 -10.82 7.98
N TRP A 40 38.95 -9.94 8.02
CA TRP A 40 38.88 -8.88 9.04
C TRP A 40 38.80 -9.49 10.44
N MET A 41 37.93 -10.50 10.64
CA MET A 41 37.82 -11.19 11.93
C MET A 41 39.11 -11.84 12.35
N ILE A 42 39.85 -12.46 11.42
CA ILE A 42 41.19 -13.06 11.65
C ILE A 42 42.18 -11.96 12.03
N ALA A 43 42.26 -10.88 11.25
CA ALA A 43 43.18 -9.78 11.49
C ALA A 43 42.97 -9.14 12.85
N ALA A 44 41.72 -8.92 13.26
CA ALA A 44 41.34 -8.33 14.54
C ALA A 44 41.65 -9.25 15.74
N SER A 45 41.64 -10.57 15.57
CA SER A 45 41.86 -11.54 16.67
C SER A 45 43.24 -12.21 16.67
N GLN A 46 44.03 -12.05 15.59
CA GLN A 46 45.34 -12.68 15.44
C GLN A 46 46.41 -12.06 16.35
N GLY A 47 47.35 -12.90 16.84
CA GLY A 47 48.47 -12.47 17.68
C GLY A 47 48.15 -12.39 19.18
N THR A 48 46.94 -12.67 19.61
CA THR A 48 46.50 -12.68 20.99
C THR A 48 46.12 -14.10 21.40
N GLU A 49 46.84 -14.71 22.36
CA GLU A 49 46.59 -16.09 22.80
C GLU A 49 45.18 -16.27 23.35
N GLU A 50 44.67 -15.29 24.06
CA GLU A 50 43.32 -15.28 24.61
C GLU A 50 42.20 -15.30 23.58
N LEU A 51 42.42 -14.81 22.36
CA LEU A 51 41.49 -14.77 21.26
C LEU A 51 41.71 -15.88 20.21
N GLN A 52 42.71 -16.76 20.41
CA GLN A 52 43.07 -17.80 19.48
C GLN A 52 41.88 -18.65 19.00
N LYS A 53 40.91 -18.96 19.89
CA LYS A 53 39.70 -19.73 19.55
C LYS A 53 38.78 -18.99 18.57
N ILE A 54 38.79 -17.66 18.61
CA ILE A 54 38.03 -16.82 17.67
C ILE A 54 38.70 -16.86 16.30
N THR A 55 40.02 -16.71 16.29
CA THR A 55 40.85 -16.84 15.06
C THR A 55 40.68 -18.20 14.39
N GLU A 56 40.77 -19.30 15.18
CA GLU A 56 40.58 -20.67 14.66
C GLU A 56 39.18 -20.89 14.10
N LEU A 57 38.15 -20.34 14.77
CA LEU A 57 36.76 -20.37 14.26
C LEU A 57 36.64 -19.67 12.90
N ALA A 58 37.20 -18.46 12.78
CA ALA A 58 37.16 -17.68 11.54
C ALA A 58 37.89 -18.39 10.40
N GLN A 59 39.07 -18.96 10.68
CA GLN A 59 39.82 -19.72 9.70
C GLN A 59 39.05 -20.94 9.19
N ASN A 60 38.41 -21.69 10.10
CA ASN A 60 37.63 -22.87 9.75
C ASN A 60 36.38 -22.50 8.90
N GLU A 61 35.66 -21.44 9.27
CA GLU A 61 34.51 -20.98 8.49
C GLU A 61 34.93 -20.37 7.14
N GLN A 62 36.10 -19.71 7.06
CA GLN A 62 36.68 -19.21 5.82
C GLN A 62 37.09 -20.38 4.87
N LEU A 63 37.65 -21.47 5.40
CA LEU A 63 37.95 -22.65 4.63
C LEU A 63 36.71 -23.28 3.99
N ILE A 64 35.60 -23.36 4.73
CA ILE A 64 34.32 -23.84 4.18
C ILE A 64 33.86 -22.93 3.02
N THR A 65 33.98 -21.63 3.20
CA THR A 65 33.63 -20.64 2.16
C THR A 65 34.50 -20.82 0.91
N GLN A 66 35.81 -21.08 1.08
CA GLN A 66 36.73 -21.32 -0.01
C GLN A 66 36.42 -22.66 -0.73
N GLN A 67 36.03 -23.69 0.00
CA GLN A 67 35.62 -24.96 -0.61
C GLN A 67 34.38 -24.80 -1.48
N ILE A 68 33.39 -24.05 -1.00
CA ILE A 68 32.17 -23.72 -1.77
C ILE A 68 32.58 -22.99 -3.06
N GLU A 69 33.46 -21.99 -2.96
CA GLU A 69 33.94 -21.24 -4.13
C GLU A 69 34.65 -22.13 -5.16
N GLU A 70 35.55 -23.00 -4.72
CA GLU A 70 36.28 -23.94 -5.60
C GLU A 70 35.32 -24.89 -6.33
N LEU A 71 34.31 -25.43 -5.64
CA LEU A 71 33.30 -26.30 -6.24
C LEU A 71 32.42 -25.55 -7.26
N LEU A 72 32.03 -24.32 -6.97
CA LEU A 72 31.28 -23.48 -7.92
C LEU A 72 32.11 -23.08 -9.15
N ILE A 73 33.40 -22.84 -8.97
CA ILE A 73 34.32 -22.62 -10.10
C ILE A 73 34.43 -23.89 -10.95
N GLY A 74 34.44 -25.05 -10.33
CA GLY A 74 34.45 -26.37 -11.00
C GLY A 74 33.08 -26.83 -11.52
N ASP A 75 32.04 -26.05 -11.38
CA ASP A 75 30.64 -26.37 -11.76
C ASP A 75 30.06 -27.62 -11.07
N ASP A 76 30.55 -27.98 -9.88
CA ASP A 76 30.06 -29.10 -9.08
C ASP A 76 28.95 -28.64 -8.12
N LEU A 77 27.72 -28.55 -8.65
CA LEU A 77 26.57 -28.08 -7.88
C LEU A 77 26.11 -29.07 -6.83
N ASP A 78 26.23 -30.38 -7.06
CA ASP A 78 25.81 -31.41 -6.13
C ASP A 78 26.69 -31.43 -4.87
N ALA A 79 28.00 -31.33 -5.05
CA ALA A 79 28.90 -31.18 -3.92
C ALA A 79 28.69 -29.86 -3.19
N THR A 80 28.45 -28.78 -3.93
CA THR A 80 28.09 -27.46 -3.34
C THR A 80 26.83 -27.53 -2.51
N TYR A 81 25.75 -28.14 -3.03
CA TYR A 81 24.51 -28.36 -2.30
C TYR A 81 24.73 -29.16 -1.03
N THR A 82 25.52 -30.25 -1.12
CA THR A 82 25.85 -31.12 0.03
C THR A 82 26.52 -30.34 1.16
N ILE A 83 27.43 -29.43 0.83
CA ILE A 83 28.10 -28.58 1.83
C ILE A 83 27.05 -27.62 2.47
N PHE A 84 26.20 -26.99 1.68
CA PHE A 84 25.17 -26.11 2.21
C PHE A 84 24.11 -26.85 3.04
N GLU A 85 23.75 -28.08 2.67
CA GLU A 85 22.81 -28.91 3.45
C GLU A 85 23.40 -29.22 4.83
N GLN A 86 24.68 -29.60 4.90
CA GLN A 86 25.40 -29.98 6.11
C GLN A 86 25.91 -28.77 6.91
N LEU A 87 25.79 -27.54 6.38
CA LEU A 87 26.34 -26.33 7.00
C LEU A 87 25.73 -26.08 8.36
N LYS A 88 26.53 -26.21 9.40
CA LYS A 88 26.16 -25.91 10.78
C LYS A 88 27.17 -24.97 11.39
N PHE A 89 26.68 -23.87 11.90
CA PHE A 89 27.51 -22.90 12.61
C PHE A 89 27.70 -23.32 14.07
N THR A 90 28.94 -23.38 14.50
CA THR A 90 29.29 -23.68 15.90
C THR A 90 28.97 -22.48 16.79
N THR A 91 28.90 -22.69 18.11
CA THR A 91 28.69 -21.60 19.07
C THR A 91 29.90 -20.66 19.10
N TYR A 92 29.67 -19.35 19.10
CA TYR A 92 30.74 -18.35 19.17
C TYR A 92 31.52 -18.48 20.48
N PRO A 93 32.87 -18.65 20.44
CA PRO A 93 33.68 -18.81 21.62
C PRO A 93 33.85 -17.46 22.35
N SER A 94 33.03 -17.23 23.36
CA SER A 94 33.15 -16.03 24.21
C SER A 94 34.03 -16.35 25.45
N PRO A 95 35.11 -15.60 25.67
CA PRO A 95 35.95 -15.75 26.84
C PRO A 95 35.15 -15.54 28.13
N ARG A 96 35.34 -16.45 29.11
CA ARG A 96 34.58 -16.40 30.37
C ARG A 96 35.24 -15.53 31.43
N LYS A 97 36.56 -15.29 31.34
CA LYS A 97 37.32 -14.51 32.33
C LYS A 97 36.98 -13.03 32.23
N LYS A 98 36.67 -12.39 33.35
CA LYS A 98 36.28 -10.99 33.41
C LYS A 98 37.40 -10.07 32.92
N GLU A 99 38.64 -10.35 33.24
CA GLU A 99 39.84 -9.61 32.84
C GLU A 99 40.02 -9.56 31.29
N ILE A 100 39.73 -10.67 30.63
CA ILE A 100 39.80 -10.74 29.16
C ILE A 100 38.69 -9.91 28.51
N LYS A 101 37.48 -9.93 29.10
CA LYS A 101 36.37 -9.11 28.61
C LYS A 101 36.61 -7.61 28.82
N GLU A 102 37.29 -7.23 29.91
CA GLU A 102 37.64 -5.84 30.16
C GLU A 102 38.76 -5.35 29.20
N LEU A 103 39.71 -6.22 28.82
CA LEU A 103 40.83 -5.86 27.96
C LEU A 103 40.51 -5.95 26.47
N TYR A 104 39.70 -6.93 26.02
CA TYR A 104 39.44 -7.23 24.64
C TYR A 104 37.93 -7.23 24.28
N GLY A 105 37.09 -6.63 25.15
CA GLY A 105 35.63 -6.66 25.01
C GLY A 105 35.17 -6.13 23.66
N ASP A 106 35.72 -5.02 23.21
CA ASP A 106 35.37 -4.40 21.93
C ASP A 106 35.74 -5.28 20.75
N VAL A 107 36.97 -5.84 20.73
CA VAL A 107 37.44 -6.78 19.69
C VAL A 107 36.57 -8.04 19.64
N ILE A 108 36.16 -8.58 20.80
CA ILE A 108 35.26 -9.75 20.85
C ILE A 108 33.91 -9.46 20.26
N VAL A 109 33.34 -8.29 20.55
CA VAL A 109 32.06 -7.84 19.99
C VAL A 109 32.18 -7.60 18.48
N GLU A 110 33.24 -6.95 18.06
CA GLU A 110 33.55 -6.70 16.63
C GLU A 110 33.66 -8.00 15.85
N CYS A 111 34.49 -8.93 16.28
CA CYS A 111 34.64 -10.26 15.66
C CYS A 111 33.30 -11.04 15.63
N LYS A 112 32.46 -10.88 16.67
CA LYS A 112 31.13 -11.47 16.66
C LYS A 112 30.24 -10.86 15.58
N ASN A 113 30.27 -9.54 15.42
CA ASN A 113 29.51 -8.84 14.41
C ASN A 113 29.91 -9.26 12.99
N TYR A 114 31.21 -9.32 12.69
CA TYR A 114 31.73 -9.85 11.41
C TYR A 114 31.24 -11.26 11.15
N ARG A 115 31.33 -12.14 12.16
CA ARG A 115 30.85 -13.52 12.02
C ARG A 115 29.35 -13.59 11.76
N ASP A 116 28.54 -12.82 12.51
CA ASP A 116 27.10 -12.82 12.38
C ASP A 116 26.70 -12.31 10.98
N GLN A 117 27.41 -11.33 10.43
CA GLN A 117 27.25 -10.84 9.07
C GLN A 117 27.59 -11.95 8.04
N ALA A 118 28.77 -12.56 8.13
CA ALA A 118 29.17 -13.65 7.21
C ALA A 118 28.18 -14.84 7.28
N LYS A 119 27.72 -15.19 8.49
CA LYS A 119 26.72 -16.22 8.69
C LYS A 119 25.38 -15.89 8.04
N GLN A 120 24.92 -14.65 8.17
CA GLN A 120 23.67 -14.20 7.52
C GLN A 120 23.79 -14.28 6.00
N MET A 121 24.91 -13.85 5.44
CA MET A 121 25.15 -13.92 3.99
C MET A 121 25.17 -15.37 3.48
N LEU A 122 25.90 -16.29 4.15
CA LEU A 122 25.90 -17.73 3.80
C LEU A 122 24.49 -18.35 3.92
N THR A 123 23.76 -18.01 4.97
CA THR A 123 22.39 -18.48 5.16
C THR A 123 21.47 -17.97 4.03
N LYS A 124 21.61 -16.71 3.65
CA LYS A 124 20.85 -16.12 2.54
C LYS A 124 21.15 -16.82 1.20
N ILE A 125 22.42 -17.12 0.90
CA ILE A 125 22.81 -17.88 -0.30
C ILE A 125 22.14 -19.26 -0.28
N LYS A 126 22.20 -19.97 0.87
CA LYS A 126 21.55 -21.27 1.05
C LYS A 126 20.06 -21.18 0.78
N GLU A 127 19.37 -20.24 1.44
CA GLU A 127 17.92 -20.06 1.31
C GLU A 127 17.46 -19.67 -0.09
N MET A 128 18.29 -18.94 -0.82
CA MET A 128 17.97 -18.50 -2.18
C MET A 128 18.24 -19.57 -3.25
N TYR A 129 19.35 -20.27 -3.15
CA TYR A 129 19.84 -21.10 -4.26
C TYR A 129 20.08 -22.57 -3.94
N PHE A 130 20.19 -22.95 -2.66
CA PHE A 130 20.59 -24.29 -2.23
C PHE A 130 19.66 -24.88 -1.14
N THR A 131 18.37 -24.56 -1.20
CA THR A 131 17.36 -25.17 -0.30
C THR A 131 17.00 -26.59 -0.68
N VAL A 132 17.15 -26.93 -1.95
CA VAL A 132 16.88 -28.26 -2.53
C VAL A 132 18.00 -28.63 -3.49
N SER A 133 18.09 -29.92 -3.85
CA SER A 133 19.11 -30.40 -4.78
C SER A 133 19.00 -29.74 -6.16
N PRO A 134 20.10 -29.68 -6.94
CA PRO A 134 20.06 -29.17 -8.31
C PRO A 134 19.05 -29.91 -9.20
N GLU A 135 18.88 -31.20 -9.00
CA GLU A 135 17.92 -32.03 -9.70
C GLU A 135 16.48 -31.60 -9.38
N GLU A 136 16.13 -31.46 -8.09
CA GLU A 136 14.79 -30.96 -7.68
C GLU A 136 14.53 -29.53 -8.17
N GLN A 137 15.55 -28.69 -8.28
CA GLN A 137 15.38 -27.36 -8.86
C GLN A 137 14.99 -27.41 -10.34
N VAL A 138 15.60 -28.32 -11.12
CA VAL A 138 15.24 -28.56 -12.51
C VAL A 138 13.82 -29.11 -12.60
N GLU A 139 13.44 -30.08 -11.75
CA GLU A 139 12.10 -30.62 -11.69
C GLU A 139 11.06 -29.51 -11.43
N ARG A 140 11.31 -28.64 -10.46
CA ARG A 140 10.43 -27.50 -10.18
C ARG A 140 10.29 -26.54 -11.35
N LEU A 141 11.34 -26.29 -12.12
CA LEU A 141 11.26 -25.48 -13.33
C LEU A 141 10.38 -26.17 -14.38
N GLN A 142 10.59 -27.48 -14.59
CA GLN A 142 9.80 -28.28 -15.54
C GLN A 142 8.33 -28.39 -15.14
N GLU A 143 8.02 -28.54 -13.86
CA GLU A 143 6.65 -28.50 -13.33
C GLU A 143 5.96 -27.13 -13.57
N ALA A 144 6.73 -26.05 -13.53
CA ALA A 144 6.20 -24.71 -13.79
C ALA A 144 5.97 -24.42 -15.29
N LEU A 145 6.66 -25.10 -16.18
CA LEU A 145 6.61 -24.86 -17.63
C LEU A 145 5.18 -24.84 -18.20
N PRO A 146 4.28 -25.81 -17.90
CA PRO A 146 2.91 -25.78 -18.44
C PRO A 146 2.13 -24.54 -17.99
N ILE A 147 2.38 -24.05 -16.77
CA ILE A 147 1.71 -22.85 -16.23
C ILE A 147 2.19 -21.62 -17.01
N VAL A 148 3.49 -21.51 -17.24
CA VAL A 148 4.09 -20.38 -17.95
C VAL A 148 3.71 -20.40 -19.43
N ASP A 149 3.70 -21.57 -20.08
CA ASP A 149 3.25 -21.74 -21.46
C ASP A 149 1.77 -21.29 -21.61
N GLU A 150 0.90 -21.66 -20.67
CA GLU A 150 -0.51 -21.22 -20.71
C GLU A 150 -0.65 -19.71 -20.50
N LEU A 151 0.12 -19.12 -19.56
CA LEU A 151 0.15 -17.67 -19.37
C LEU A 151 0.59 -16.92 -20.64
N VAL A 152 1.64 -17.42 -21.31
CA VAL A 152 2.12 -16.85 -22.58
C VAL A 152 1.06 -17.00 -23.68
N ARG A 153 0.33 -18.11 -23.73
CA ARG A 153 -0.76 -18.33 -24.68
C ARG A 153 -1.91 -17.35 -24.46
N VAL A 154 -2.31 -17.15 -23.20
CA VAL A 154 -3.36 -16.20 -22.82
C VAL A 154 -2.95 -14.78 -23.17
N GLU A 155 -1.70 -14.40 -22.88
CA GLU A 155 -1.18 -13.06 -23.17
C GLU A 155 -1.11 -12.77 -24.66
N LYS A 156 -0.67 -13.73 -25.49
CA LYS A 156 -0.68 -13.60 -26.95
C LYS A 156 -2.10 -13.35 -27.47
N ARG A 157 -3.06 -14.13 -26.99
CA ARG A 157 -4.47 -13.97 -27.35
C ARG A 157 -5.01 -12.60 -26.91
N PHE A 158 -4.66 -12.16 -25.70
CA PHE A 158 -5.04 -10.83 -25.21
C PHE A 158 -4.51 -9.72 -26.13
N ILE A 159 -3.21 -9.76 -26.49
CA ILE A 159 -2.59 -8.79 -27.39
C ILE A 159 -3.32 -8.74 -28.73
N GLU A 160 -3.66 -9.90 -29.31
CA GLU A 160 -4.38 -9.99 -30.58
C GLU A 160 -5.78 -9.39 -30.48
N GLU A 161 -6.57 -9.79 -29.47
CA GLU A 161 -7.95 -9.29 -29.25
C GLU A 161 -7.96 -7.79 -28.91
N TYR A 162 -7.01 -7.34 -28.07
CA TYR A 162 -6.87 -5.93 -27.71
C TYR A 162 -6.52 -5.06 -28.92
N SER A 163 -5.57 -5.52 -29.73
CA SER A 163 -5.18 -4.83 -30.96
C SER A 163 -6.31 -4.79 -32.01
N ALA A 164 -7.09 -5.88 -32.10
CA ALA A 164 -8.27 -5.91 -32.94
C ALA A 164 -9.35 -4.94 -32.45
N LYS A 165 -9.56 -4.85 -31.14
CA LYS A 165 -10.54 -3.94 -30.53
C LYS A 165 -10.15 -2.46 -30.69
N LYS A 166 -8.86 -2.13 -30.57
CA LYS A 166 -8.35 -0.79 -30.85
C LYS A 166 -8.60 -0.40 -32.32
N ARG A 167 -8.31 -1.31 -33.26
CA ARG A 167 -8.56 -1.07 -34.70
C ARG A 167 -10.04 -0.87 -35.00
N GLU A 168 -10.93 -1.68 -34.42
CA GLU A 168 -12.38 -1.52 -34.55
C GLU A 168 -12.85 -0.13 -34.12
N LYS A 169 -12.24 0.40 -33.06
CA LYS A 169 -12.57 1.72 -32.49
C LYS A 169 -11.80 2.89 -33.14
N GLY A 170 -10.85 2.64 -34.03
CA GLY A 170 -9.97 3.66 -34.59
C GLY A 170 -9.10 4.36 -33.56
N MET A 171 -8.66 3.64 -32.53
CA MET A 171 -7.87 4.18 -31.41
C MET A 171 -6.47 3.57 -31.38
N LEU A 172 -5.50 4.36 -30.93
CA LEU A 172 -4.13 3.95 -30.64
C LEU A 172 -3.75 4.35 -29.21
N ASP A 173 -2.93 3.57 -28.56
CA ASP A 173 -2.24 3.96 -27.33
C ASP A 173 -0.79 4.42 -27.63
N PHE A 174 -0.10 4.95 -26.62
CA PHE A 174 1.26 5.45 -26.79
C PHE A 174 2.25 4.37 -27.26
N ASN A 175 2.08 3.13 -26.79
CA ASN A 175 2.94 2.02 -27.22
C ASN A 175 2.75 1.69 -28.69
N ASP A 176 1.51 1.80 -29.22
CA ASP A 176 1.27 1.60 -30.66
C ASP A 176 2.06 2.59 -31.49
N LEU A 177 2.17 3.85 -31.05
CA LEU A 177 2.90 4.89 -31.80
C LEU A 177 4.39 4.52 -31.94
N GLU A 178 5.02 4.04 -30.87
CA GLU A 178 6.42 3.60 -30.89
C GLU A 178 6.61 2.34 -31.75
N HIS A 179 5.75 1.33 -31.56
CA HIS A 179 5.80 0.08 -32.31
C HIS A 179 5.56 0.28 -33.81
N PHE A 180 4.57 1.08 -34.17
CA PHE A 180 4.29 1.38 -35.59
C PHE A 180 5.40 2.23 -36.21
N THR A 181 5.98 3.15 -35.46
CA THR A 181 7.14 3.91 -35.94
C THR A 181 8.29 2.97 -36.29
N LEU A 182 8.63 2.04 -35.39
CA LEU A 182 9.66 1.06 -35.65
C LEU A 182 9.31 0.12 -36.81
N GLN A 183 8.05 -0.30 -36.93
CA GLN A 183 7.58 -1.14 -38.01
C GLN A 183 7.72 -0.40 -39.37
N ILE A 184 7.32 0.87 -39.42
CA ILE A 184 7.45 1.71 -40.65
C ILE A 184 8.92 1.87 -41.03
N LEU A 185 9.80 2.17 -40.07
CA LEU A 185 11.24 2.32 -40.32
C LEU A 185 11.88 1.02 -40.81
N ARG A 186 11.42 -0.13 -40.32
CA ARG A 186 11.96 -1.45 -40.71
C ARG A 186 11.31 -2.09 -41.93
N THR A 187 10.19 -1.50 -42.43
CA THR A 187 9.48 -2.08 -43.58
C THR A 187 10.38 -2.12 -44.79
N ASP A 188 10.60 -3.35 -45.30
CA ASP A 188 11.35 -3.57 -46.53
C ASP A 188 10.43 -3.51 -47.75
N VAL A 189 10.84 -2.73 -48.72
CA VAL A 189 10.15 -2.61 -50.03
C VAL A 189 11.20 -2.88 -51.11
N ASN A 190 11.16 -4.07 -51.71
CA ASN A 190 12.07 -4.51 -52.75
C ASN A 190 13.59 -4.47 -52.38
N GLY A 191 13.92 -4.89 -51.14
CA GLY A 191 15.30 -4.94 -50.65
C GLY A 191 15.83 -3.59 -50.17
N SER A 192 14.96 -2.62 -49.96
CA SER A 192 15.32 -1.33 -49.37
C SER A 192 14.35 -0.93 -48.26
N LYS A 193 14.80 -0.13 -47.29
CA LYS A 193 13.97 0.45 -46.24
C LYS A 193 13.77 1.95 -46.54
N PRO A 194 12.74 2.30 -47.27
CA PRO A 194 12.57 3.65 -47.76
C PRO A 194 12.40 4.69 -46.66
N ALA A 195 11.67 4.39 -45.60
CA ALA A 195 11.44 5.31 -44.49
C ALA A 195 12.74 5.56 -43.71
N GLU A 196 13.49 4.50 -43.33
CA GLU A 196 14.79 4.62 -42.70
C GLU A 196 15.76 5.46 -43.57
N THR A 197 15.87 5.14 -44.83
CA THR A 197 16.73 5.88 -45.79
C THR A 197 16.35 7.35 -45.94
N TYR A 198 15.03 7.64 -45.99
CA TYR A 198 14.54 8.99 -46.07
C TYR A 198 14.89 9.82 -44.85
N TYR A 199 14.60 9.33 -43.65
CA TYR A 199 14.85 10.06 -42.41
C TYR A 199 16.33 10.20 -42.09
N ARG A 200 17.19 9.18 -42.31
CA ARG A 200 18.64 9.27 -42.18
C ARG A 200 19.28 10.36 -43.09
N ARG A 201 18.72 10.57 -44.30
CA ARG A 201 19.17 11.63 -45.18
C ARG A 201 18.62 13.00 -44.82
N ARG A 202 17.45 13.03 -44.20
CA ARG A 202 16.76 14.25 -43.83
C ARG A 202 17.37 14.90 -42.58
N PHE A 203 17.73 14.08 -41.59
CA PHE A 203 18.29 14.58 -40.35
C PHE A 203 19.80 14.72 -40.43
N THR A 204 20.26 15.95 -40.32
CA THR A 204 21.71 16.27 -40.27
C THR A 204 22.26 15.89 -38.91
N GLU A 205 21.48 16.13 -37.85
CA GLU A 205 21.80 15.84 -36.45
C GLU A 205 20.57 15.28 -35.74
N VAL A 206 20.76 14.34 -34.83
CA VAL A 206 19.77 13.78 -33.95
C VAL A 206 20.19 14.12 -32.53
N LEU A 207 19.45 14.97 -31.85
CA LEU A 207 19.73 15.46 -30.50
C LEU A 207 18.75 14.85 -29.51
N VAL A 208 19.24 14.20 -28.48
CA VAL A 208 18.43 13.51 -27.46
C VAL A 208 18.80 14.07 -26.10
N ASP A 209 17.80 14.66 -25.43
CA ASP A 209 17.91 15.08 -24.06
C ASP A 209 17.38 13.99 -23.10
N GLU A 210 17.80 14.03 -21.83
CA GLU A 210 17.41 13.05 -20.80
C GLU A 210 17.59 11.59 -21.26
N TYR A 211 18.70 11.30 -21.93
CA TYR A 211 18.92 10.00 -22.58
C TYR A 211 18.88 8.81 -21.60
N GLN A 212 19.11 9.00 -20.30
CA GLN A 212 19.00 7.96 -19.28
C GLN A 212 17.58 7.47 -19.03
N ASP A 213 16.56 8.15 -19.57
CA ASP A 213 15.14 7.80 -19.37
C ASP A 213 14.52 7.07 -20.57
N ILE A 214 15.28 6.81 -21.62
CA ILE A 214 14.75 6.08 -22.79
C ILE A 214 14.67 4.58 -22.51
N ASN A 215 13.76 3.92 -23.23
CA ASN A 215 13.62 2.47 -23.23
C ASN A 215 14.30 1.84 -24.45
N GLN A 216 14.41 0.50 -24.47
CA GLN A 216 15.04 -0.24 -25.57
C GLN A 216 14.37 -0.03 -26.93
N LEU A 217 13.05 0.20 -26.96
CA LEU A 217 12.30 0.44 -28.18
C LEU A 217 12.64 1.81 -28.76
N GLN A 218 12.68 2.84 -27.91
CA GLN A 218 13.09 4.20 -28.28
C GLN A 218 14.55 4.23 -28.75
N GLU A 219 15.47 3.55 -28.06
CA GLU A 219 16.85 3.41 -28.52
C GLU A 219 16.92 2.80 -29.92
N THR A 220 16.13 1.75 -30.16
CA THR A 220 16.09 1.10 -31.47
C THR A 220 15.59 2.04 -32.58
N ILE A 221 14.60 2.88 -32.27
CA ILE A 221 14.11 3.92 -33.20
C ILE A 221 15.21 4.94 -33.49
N LEU A 222 15.90 5.43 -32.46
CA LEU A 222 17.00 6.40 -32.64
C LEU A 222 18.13 5.84 -33.51
N GLN A 223 18.50 4.57 -33.32
CA GLN A 223 19.49 3.88 -34.18
C GLN A 223 19.06 3.77 -35.65
N GLN A 224 17.75 3.64 -35.92
CA GLN A 224 17.24 3.64 -37.29
C GLN A 224 17.27 5.05 -37.92
N LEU A 225 17.18 6.11 -37.12
CA LEU A 225 17.16 7.50 -37.58
C LEU A 225 18.53 8.12 -37.72
N SER A 226 19.53 7.62 -37.00
CA SER A 226 20.89 8.15 -36.93
C SER A 226 21.83 7.41 -37.87
N THR A 227 23.00 8.05 -38.16
CA THR A 227 24.11 7.47 -38.93
C THR A 227 25.28 7.20 -38.01
N VAL A 228 26.10 6.20 -38.33
CA VAL A 228 27.30 5.83 -37.56
C VAL A 228 28.54 6.52 -38.14
N GLU A 229 28.66 6.57 -39.48
CA GLU A 229 29.77 7.21 -40.18
C GLU A 229 29.26 8.09 -41.36
N PRO A 230 29.39 9.42 -41.26
CA PRO A 230 29.76 10.15 -40.05
C PRO A 230 28.65 10.05 -38.99
N GLY A 231 29.04 9.96 -37.71
CA GLY A 231 28.10 9.96 -36.60
C GLY A 231 27.34 11.28 -36.49
N ASN A 232 26.00 11.20 -36.30
CA ASN A 232 25.16 12.38 -36.15
C ASN A 232 24.25 12.34 -34.90
N LEU A 233 24.49 11.42 -33.98
CA LEU A 233 23.70 11.30 -32.75
C LEU A 233 24.43 12.02 -31.59
N PHE A 234 23.76 12.97 -30.96
CA PHE A 234 24.22 13.67 -29.77
C PHE A 234 23.26 13.43 -28.61
N MET A 235 23.76 12.93 -27.50
CA MET A 235 22.98 12.52 -26.35
C MET A 235 23.43 13.29 -25.12
N VAL A 236 22.48 13.80 -24.35
CA VAL A 236 22.72 14.45 -23.07
C VAL A 236 21.91 13.73 -21.98
N GLY A 237 22.53 13.51 -20.83
CA GLY A 237 21.87 12.87 -19.72
C GLY A 237 22.74 12.72 -18.47
N ASP A 238 22.13 12.29 -17.41
CA ASP A 238 22.78 11.93 -16.15
C ASP A 238 22.16 10.65 -15.59
N VAL A 239 22.90 9.56 -15.62
CA VAL A 239 22.43 8.25 -15.14
C VAL A 239 21.98 8.29 -13.68
N LYS A 240 22.60 9.15 -12.86
CA LYS A 240 22.22 9.36 -11.46
C LYS A 240 20.78 9.93 -11.31
N GLN A 241 20.19 10.43 -12.40
CA GLN A 241 18.83 10.97 -12.46
C GLN A 241 17.82 10.03 -13.16
N SER A 242 18.20 8.80 -13.50
CA SER A 242 17.27 7.82 -14.08
C SER A 242 16.32 7.27 -13.02
N ILE A 243 15.07 7.77 -12.99
CA ILE A 243 14.02 7.42 -12.03
C ILE A 243 12.69 7.02 -12.69
N TYR A 244 12.68 6.72 -13.98
CA TYR A 244 11.50 6.29 -14.73
C TYR A 244 11.51 4.80 -15.07
N GLY A 245 12.09 3.96 -14.23
CA GLY A 245 12.08 2.50 -14.38
C GLY A 245 10.67 1.91 -14.50
N PHE A 246 9.67 2.50 -13.84
CA PHE A 246 8.25 2.13 -13.98
C PHE A 246 7.65 2.43 -15.38
N ARG A 247 8.33 3.24 -16.21
CA ARG A 247 8.03 3.47 -17.63
C ARG A 247 8.95 2.69 -18.55
N LEU A 248 9.63 1.67 -18.04
CA LEU A 248 10.58 0.83 -18.75
C LEU A 248 11.86 1.57 -19.21
N ALA A 249 12.22 2.70 -18.60
CA ALA A 249 13.51 3.32 -18.83
C ALA A 249 14.64 2.36 -18.45
N ASP A 250 15.61 2.19 -19.35
CA ASP A 250 16.75 1.29 -19.15
C ASP A 250 18.07 2.10 -19.04
N PRO A 251 18.51 2.42 -17.82
CA PRO A 251 19.75 3.18 -17.63
C PRO A 251 20.99 2.44 -18.12
N THR A 252 20.91 1.11 -18.32
CA THR A 252 22.07 0.33 -18.81
C THR A 252 22.47 0.72 -20.22
N LEU A 253 21.56 1.24 -21.04
CA LEU A 253 21.83 1.76 -22.37
C LEU A 253 22.81 2.94 -22.32
N PHE A 254 22.57 3.86 -21.39
CA PHE A 254 23.45 5.00 -21.21
C PHE A 254 24.78 4.59 -20.56
N ILE A 255 24.73 3.74 -19.54
CA ILE A 255 25.94 3.25 -18.83
C ILE A 255 26.90 2.58 -19.80
N GLN A 256 26.39 1.75 -20.71
CA GLN A 256 27.21 1.08 -21.70
C GLN A 256 27.93 2.11 -22.61
N LYS A 257 27.16 3.08 -23.16
CA LYS A 257 27.77 4.14 -23.99
C LYS A 257 28.74 5.02 -23.19
N TYR A 258 28.47 5.26 -21.92
CA TYR A 258 29.36 6.02 -21.04
C TYR A 258 30.73 5.36 -20.89
N HIS A 259 30.78 4.02 -20.85
CA HIS A 259 32.03 3.26 -20.81
C HIS A 259 32.67 3.16 -22.19
N ASP A 260 31.93 2.76 -23.22
CA ASP A 260 32.45 2.56 -24.59
C ASP A 260 33.05 3.86 -25.13
N PHE A 261 32.36 5.00 -24.93
CA PHE A 261 32.85 6.29 -25.41
C PHE A 261 33.98 6.91 -24.58
N ALA A 262 34.29 6.34 -23.42
CA ALA A 262 35.49 6.70 -22.67
C ALA A 262 36.79 6.27 -23.41
N ASP A 263 36.70 5.12 -24.10
CA ASP A 263 37.80 4.55 -24.87
C ASP A 263 37.72 4.98 -26.37
N GLU A 264 36.84 5.97 -26.68
CA GLU A 264 36.56 6.47 -28.03
C GLU A 264 36.04 5.38 -29.01
N ASP A 265 35.46 4.30 -28.46
CA ASP A 265 34.84 3.26 -29.26
C ASP A 265 33.42 3.67 -29.66
N GLY A 266 33.27 3.99 -30.94
CA GLY A 266 31.97 4.37 -31.53
C GLY A 266 31.45 5.76 -31.16
N GLY A 267 32.17 6.58 -30.38
CA GLY A 267 31.77 7.90 -30.01
C GLY A 267 32.72 8.65 -29.09
N ARG A 268 32.38 9.86 -28.69
CA ARG A 268 33.15 10.70 -27.79
C ARG A 268 32.34 11.05 -26.54
N ARG A 269 32.91 10.81 -25.36
CA ARG A 269 32.33 11.21 -24.09
C ARG A 269 32.79 12.63 -23.70
N ILE A 270 31.84 13.47 -23.28
CA ILE A 270 32.08 14.81 -22.73
C ILE A 270 31.45 14.85 -21.34
N ILE A 271 32.25 15.17 -20.32
CA ILE A 271 31.79 15.24 -18.93
C ILE A 271 31.45 16.69 -18.59
N LEU A 272 30.23 16.93 -18.10
CA LEU A 272 29.76 18.20 -17.58
C LEU A 272 29.69 18.10 -16.06
N ALA A 273 30.79 18.38 -15.36
CA ALA A 273 30.91 18.21 -13.91
C ALA A 273 30.41 19.45 -13.13
N GLU A 274 30.40 20.62 -13.75
CA GLU A 274 30.03 21.87 -13.08
C GLU A 274 28.53 22.02 -12.90
N ASN A 275 28.12 22.27 -11.65
CA ASN A 275 26.73 22.55 -11.29
C ASN A 275 26.55 24.07 -11.06
N PHE A 276 25.71 24.70 -11.89
CA PHE A 276 25.38 26.14 -11.81
C PHE A 276 24.09 26.43 -11.08
N ARG A 277 23.44 25.39 -10.55
CA ARG A 277 22.14 25.47 -9.87
C ARG A 277 22.30 25.77 -8.40
N SER A 278 23.01 24.90 -7.70
CA SER A 278 22.97 24.80 -6.25
C SER A 278 24.17 25.46 -5.58
N ARG A 279 23.98 25.92 -4.34
CA ARG A 279 25.05 26.37 -3.47
C ARG A 279 26.01 25.24 -3.13
N LYS A 280 27.24 25.64 -2.82
CA LYS A 280 28.32 24.72 -2.46
C LYS A 280 27.95 23.80 -1.29
N GLU A 281 27.22 24.31 -0.28
CA GLU A 281 26.81 23.55 0.91
C GLU A 281 25.91 22.36 0.54
N VAL A 282 24.99 22.54 -0.39
CA VAL A 282 24.13 21.48 -0.91
C VAL A 282 24.92 20.47 -1.72
N LEU A 283 25.85 20.94 -2.57
CA LEU A 283 26.68 20.06 -3.40
C LEU A 283 27.66 19.24 -2.55
N ASP A 284 28.35 19.85 -1.60
CA ASP A 284 29.27 19.17 -0.70
C ASP A 284 28.54 18.11 0.15
N PHE A 285 27.32 18.41 0.64
CA PHE A 285 26.50 17.44 1.36
C PHE A 285 26.10 16.26 0.45
N THR A 286 25.66 16.54 -0.76
CA THR A 286 25.29 15.52 -1.74
C THR A 286 26.48 14.63 -2.08
N ASN A 287 27.66 15.23 -2.32
CA ASN A 287 28.90 14.49 -2.56
C ASN A 287 29.29 13.60 -1.36
N LEU A 288 29.18 14.11 -0.11
CA LEU A 288 29.46 13.32 1.09
C LEU A 288 28.57 12.08 1.17
N VAL A 289 27.28 12.24 0.87
CA VAL A 289 26.32 11.14 0.92
C VAL A 289 26.58 10.13 -0.20
N PHE A 290 26.70 10.57 -1.45
CA PHE A 290 26.78 9.66 -2.59
C PHE A 290 28.14 9.02 -2.82
N SER A 291 29.24 9.68 -2.40
CA SER A 291 30.57 9.01 -2.39
C SER A 291 30.62 7.79 -1.46
N GLN A 292 29.66 7.68 -0.52
CA GLN A 292 29.56 6.55 0.39
C GLN A 292 28.40 5.58 0.06
N LEU A 293 27.43 5.98 -0.76
CA LEU A 293 26.26 5.15 -1.10
C LEU A 293 26.33 4.52 -2.48
N MET A 294 26.91 5.21 -3.48
CA MET A 294 26.74 4.83 -4.88
C MET A 294 28.01 4.21 -5.43
N ASP A 295 27.90 2.96 -5.84
CA ASP A 295 28.92 2.20 -6.53
C ASP A 295 28.27 1.34 -7.62
N GLN A 296 29.09 0.61 -8.35
CA GLN A 296 28.61 -0.27 -9.41
C GLN A 296 27.76 -1.44 -8.90
N SER A 297 27.97 -1.88 -7.65
CA SER A 297 27.29 -3.06 -7.09
C SER A 297 25.81 -2.79 -6.72
N VAL A 298 25.50 -1.61 -6.19
CA VAL A 298 24.14 -1.22 -5.79
C VAL A 298 23.61 -0.09 -6.65
N GLY A 299 24.37 0.99 -6.83
CA GLY A 299 23.97 2.17 -7.63
C GLY A 299 24.05 1.97 -9.14
N GLN A 300 24.72 0.92 -9.60
CA GLN A 300 25.06 0.63 -11.00
C GLN A 300 26.04 1.61 -11.63
N ILE A 301 26.57 2.56 -10.87
CA ILE A 301 27.52 3.60 -11.31
C ILE A 301 28.50 3.86 -10.19
N GLU A 302 29.78 4.05 -10.52
CA GLU A 302 30.77 4.57 -9.60
C GLU A 302 30.55 6.08 -9.37
N TYR A 303 30.48 6.48 -8.10
CA TYR A 303 30.49 7.90 -7.73
C TYR A 303 31.92 8.37 -7.48
N ASP A 304 32.69 8.47 -8.57
CA ASP A 304 34.09 8.87 -8.57
C ASP A 304 34.25 10.42 -8.71
N LYS A 305 35.45 10.89 -8.82
CA LYS A 305 35.75 12.33 -9.01
C LYS A 305 35.14 12.93 -10.28
N GLN A 306 34.79 12.11 -11.28
CA GLN A 306 34.13 12.61 -12.49
C GLN A 306 32.62 12.72 -12.30
N ALA A 307 32.06 11.93 -11.35
CA ALA A 307 30.64 11.97 -10.98
C ALA A 307 30.33 13.01 -9.89
N GLU A 308 31.35 13.49 -9.13
CA GLU A 308 31.19 14.54 -8.12
C GLU A 308 30.66 15.85 -8.71
N LEU A 309 29.78 16.50 -7.94
CA LEU A 309 29.22 17.78 -8.29
C LEU A 309 30.22 18.91 -7.96
N ILE A 310 30.62 19.68 -8.94
CA ILE A 310 31.54 20.81 -8.79
C ILE A 310 30.75 22.14 -8.81
N ASN A 311 30.99 23.00 -7.86
CA ASN A 311 30.32 24.30 -7.81
C ASN A 311 30.78 25.21 -8.98
N GLY A 312 29.89 25.39 -9.97
CA GLY A 312 30.08 26.30 -11.12
C GLY A 312 29.56 27.73 -10.88
N PHE A 313 28.62 27.94 -9.95
CA PHE A 313 28.03 29.23 -9.65
C PHE A 313 28.60 29.84 -8.38
N THR A 314 29.58 30.73 -8.56
CA THR A 314 30.35 31.35 -7.45
C THR A 314 29.75 32.65 -6.93
N ALA A 315 28.63 33.12 -7.46
CA ALA A 315 28.03 34.40 -7.10
C ALA A 315 27.16 34.36 -5.81
N PHE A 316 26.91 33.18 -5.24
CA PHE A 316 26.22 33.06 -3.96
C PHE A 316 27.07 33.70 -2.84
N PRO A 317 26.51 34.61 -2.02
CA PRO A 317 27.22 35.17 -0.86
C PRO A 317 27.59 34.06 0.14
N GLU A 318 28.80 34.18 0.72
CA GLU A 318 29.19 33.25 1.80
C GLU A 318 28.43 33.63 3.08
N THR A 319 27.64 32.70 3.57
CA THR A 319 26.90 32.81 4.83
C THR A 319 26.77 31.43 5.49
N GLU A 320 26.67 31.38 6.83
CA GLU A 320 26.66 30.09 7.55
C GLU A 320 25.28 29.38 7.62
N ASN A 321 24.20 30.01 7.14
CA ASN A 321 22.82 29.55 7.38
C ASN A 321 22.30 28.54 6.35
N PHE A 322 23.08 28.15 5.33
CA PHE A 322 22.61 27.31 4.24
C PHE A 322 23.01 25.84 4.32
N ALA A 323 23.68 25.43 5.41
CA ALA A 323 23.99 24.05 5.65
C ALA A 323 22.68 23.19 5.63
N PRO A 324 22.63 22.03 4.96
CA PRO A 324 21.50 21.12 5.05
C PRO A 324 21.16 20.73 6.48
N GLU A 325 19.87 20.58 6.79
CA GLU A 325 19.38 20.24 8.13
C GLU A 325 18.52 18.99 8.11
N LEU A 326 18.79 18.05 9.03
CA LEU A 326 17.95 16.90 9.30
C LEU A 326 16.99 17.28 10.43
N LEU A 327 15.69 17.28 10.15
CA LEU A 327 14.63 17.50 11.13
C LEU A 327 14.00 16.16 11.49
N ILE A 328 14.22 15.69 12.71
CA ILE A 328 13.83 14.35 13.13
C ILE A 328 12.78 14.43 14.23
N TYR A 329 11.55 14.06 13.90
CA TYR A 329 10.46 13.95 14.86
C TYR A 329 10.66 12.75 15.77
N GLN A 330 10.65 12.95 17.11
CA GLN A 330 10.76 11.87 18.10
C GLN A 330 9.36 11.34 18.46
N LYS A 331 9.11 10.04 18.23
CA LYS A 331 7.78 9.43 18.47
C LYS A 331 7.51 9.10 19.93
N ASN A 332 8.54 8.81 20.72
CA ASN A 332 8.43 8.36 22.13
C ASN A 332 8.40 9.52 23.14
N GLY A 333 8.16 10.76 22.70
CA GLY A 333 7.92 11.90 23.59
C GLY A 333 6.48 11.94 24.12
N ASP A 334 6.20 12.93 24.98
CA ASP A 334 4.82 13.25 25.37
C ASP A 334 4.08 13.85 24.17
N VAL A 335 3.49 12.97 23.35
CA VAL A 335 2.79 13.34 22.12
C VAL A 335 1.44 13.97 22.47
N PRO A 336 1.14 15.19 22.01
CA PRO A 336 -0.18 15.79 22.19
C PRO A 336 -1.30 14.93 21.59
N GLU A 337 -2.46 14.84 22.25
CA GLU A 337 -3.60 14.03 21.79
C GLU A 337 -4.10 14.34 20.38
N TRP A 338 -3.81 15.52 19.85
CA TRP A 338 -4.21 15.95 18.51
C TRP A 338 -3.22 15.53 17.41
N ILE A 339 -2.06 14.98 17.73
CA ILE A 339 -1.15 14.35 16.77
C ILE A 339 -1.50 12.86 16.71
N GLU A 340 -2.26 12.47 15.70
CA GLU A 340 -2.79 11.11 15.60
C GLU A 340 -1.73 10.07 15.21
N ASP A 341 -0.77 10.46 14.37
CA ASP A 341 0.29 9.57 13.89
C ASP A 341 1.62 10.31 13.63
N LYS A 342 2.66 9.53 13.28
CA LYS A 342 4.00 10.06 12.99
C LYS A 342 4.03 11.01 11.79
N ALA A 343 3.22 10.76 10.76
CA ALA A 343 3.20 11.58 9.56
C ALA A 343 2.64 12.97 9.88
N MET A 344 1.60 13.03 10.68
CA MET A 344 1.03 14.27 11.18
C MET A 344 2.05 15.05 12.02
N GLY A 345 2.82 14.38 12.88
CA GLY A 345 3.91 14.99 13.66
C GLY A 345 5.01 15.58 12.77
N GLU A 346 5.48 14.86 11.75
CA GLU A 346 6.46 15.35 10.77
C GLU A 346 5.93 16.58 10.01
N ILE A 347 4.64 16.58 9.64
CA ILE A 347 4.00 17.67 8.90
C ILE A 347 3.87 18.92 9.78
N PHE A 348 3.45 18.79 11.06
CA PHE A 348 3.41 19.92 11.99
C PHE A 348 4.78 20.52 12.25
N MET A 349 5.81 19.67 12.45
CA MET A 349 7.20 20.10 12.59
C MET A 349 7.66 20.90 11.36
N THR A 350 7.35 20.42 10.17
CA THR A 350 7.70 21.09 8.91
C THR A 350 6.97 22.43 8.78
N ALA A 351 5.67 22.46 9.05
CA ALA A 351 4.87 23.67 8.97
C ALA A 351 5.33 24.73 9.98
N ALA A 352 5.67 24.31 11.21
CA ALA A 352 6.26 25.20 12.21
C ALA A 352 7.61 25.78 11.74
N LYS A 353 8.48 24.95 11.13
CA LYS A 353 9.75 25.40 10.58
C LYS A 353 9.58 26.37 9.41
N ILE A 354 8.61 26.18 8.55
CA ILE A 354 8.28 27.10 7.45
C ILE A 354 7.80 28.44 8.01
N ARG A 355 6.94 28.42 9.03
CA ARG A 355 6.51 29.67 9.70
C ARG A 355 7.70 30.38 10.31
N GLU A 356 8.58 29.67 11.01
CA GLU A 356 9.80 30.24 11.58
C GLU A 356 10.67 30.94 10.51
N LEU A 357 10.87 30.31 9.36
CA LEU A 357 11.67 30.88 8.26
C LEU A 357 11.04 32.16 7.71
N ILE A 358 9.74 32.15 7.50
CA ILE A 358 9.04 33.34 6.95
C ILE A 358 8.95 34.47 7.98
N ASP A 359 8.57 34.17 9.21
CA ASP A 359 8.35 35.18 10.26
C ASP A 359 9.66 35.82 10.74
N HIS A 360 10.77 35.08 10.72
CA HIS A 360 12.10 35.62 11.01
C HIS A 360 12.80 36.23 9.80
N GLY A 361 12.15 36.25 8.62
CA GLY A 361 12.69 36.85 7.41
C GLY A 361 13.97 36.17 6.90
N PHE A 362 13.96 34.80 6.84
CA PHE A 362 15.09 34.07 6.27
C PHE A 362 15.44 34.59 4.88
N GLU A 363 16.66 34.99 4.64
CA GLU A 363 17.08 35.61 3.38
C GLU A 363 17.63 34.57 2.41
N ILE A 364 17.20 34.65 1.15
CA ILE A 364 17.71 33.89 0.02
C ILE A 364 18.31 34.84 -1.03
N TYR A 365 19.22 34.31 -1.84
CA TYR A 365 19.82 35.05 -2.95
C TYR A 365 18.96 34.95 -4.20
N ASP A 366 18.49 36.09 -4.70
CA ASP A 366 17.75 36.13 -5.96
C ASP A 366 18.74 36.27 -7.13
N LYS A 367 18.78 35.24 -8.00
CA LYS A 367 19.66 35.20 -9.17
C LYS A 367 19.36 36.28 -10.21
N LYS A 368 18.08 36.72 -10.29
CA LYS A 368 17.64 37.75 -11.26
C LYS A 368 18.07 39.13 -10.78
N ASP A 369 17.75 39.42 -9.53
CA ASP A 369 18.05 40.73 -8.96
C ASP A 369 19.48 40.83 -8.41
N LYS A 370 20.19 39.70 -8.34
CA LYS A 370 21.56 39.58 -7.81
C LYS A 370 21.70 40.16 -6.40
N ALA A 371 20.70 39.97 -5.57
CA ALA A 371 20.59 40.50 -4.22
C ALA A 371 19.97 39.49 -3.26
N MET A 372 20.25 39.67 -1.96
CA MET A 372 19.54 38.95 -0.92
C MET A 372 18.14 39.53 -0.73
N ARG A 373 17.14 38.68 -0.58
CA ARG A 373 15.75 39.04 -0.22
C ARG A 373 15.15 38.05 0.77
N PRO A 374 14.17 38.47 1.56
CA PRO A 374 13.42 37.57 2.40
C PRO A 374 12.74 36.45 1.54
N ALA A 375 12.75 35.25 2.07
CA ALA A 375 12.06 34.11 1.46
C ALA A 375 10.53 34.32 1.52
N ARG A 376 9.83 33.82 0.51
CA ARG A 376 8.39 33.79 0.38
C ARG A 376 7.91 32.34 0.36
N TYR A 377 6.60 32.13 0.53
CA TYR A 377 6.04 30.79 0.44
C TYR A 377 6.28 30.12 -0.93
N GLU A 378 6.27 30.90 -2.03
CA GLU A 378 6.54 30.43 -3.39
C GLU A 378 7.97 29.88 -3.61
N ASP A 379 8.92 30.27 -2.74
CA ASP A 379 10.30 29.78 -2.77
C ASP A 379 10.46 28.39 -2.13
N ILE A 380 9.42 27.89 -1.46
CA ILE A 380 9.45 26.66 -0.67
C ILE A 380 8.69 25.54 -1.37
N VAL A 381 9.33 24.36 -1.44
CA VAL A 381 8.68 23.15 -1.94
C VAL A 381 8.76 22.00 -0.93
N LEU A 382 7.69 21.25 -0.79
CA LEU A 382 7.67 19.96 -0.13
C LEU A 382 7.79 18.85 -1.18
N LEU A 383 8.85 18.07 -1.11
CA LEU A 383 9.03 16.89 -1.96
C LEU A 383 8.64 15.63 -1.19
N THR A 384 7.66 14.91 -1.68
CA THR A 384 7.17 13.67 -1.06
C THR A 384 7.49 12.46 -1.92
N PRO A 385 7.82 11.29 -1.35
CA PRO A 385 7.97 10.06 -2.12
C PRO A 385 6.66 9.58 -2.74
N THR A 386 5.53 9.84 -2.07
CA THR A 386 4.18 9.45 -2.49
C THR A 386 3.17 10.54 -2.14
N LYS A 387 1.95 10.46 -2.68
CA LYS A 387 0.86 11.44 -2.47
C LYS A 387 0.00 11.16 -1.23
N ASN A 388 0.29 10.10 -0.48
CA ASN A 388 -0.59 9.60 0.59
C ASN A 388 -0.91 10.64 1.66
N ASN A 389 0.03 11.51 1.99
CA ASN A 389 -0.09 12.50 3.06
C ASN A 389 -0.60 13.87 2.59
N ASN A 390 -0.98 14.03 1.30
CA ASN A 390 -1.40 15.32 0.75
C ASN A 390 -2.58 15.94 1.49
N LEU A 391 -3.56 15.16 1.92
CA LEU A 391 -4.71 15.65 2.67
C LEU A 391 -4.30 16.15 4.06
N THR A 392 -3.48 15.40 4.77
CA THR A 392 -2.97 15.81 6.09
C THR A 392 -2.10 17.08 5.98
N ILE A 393 -1.27 17.19 4.93
CA ILE A 393 -0.52 18.41 4.65
C ILE A 393 -1.47 19.59 4.44
N LEU A 394 -2.53 19.42 3.66
CA LEU A 394 -3.52 20.48 3.41
C LEU A 394 -4.21 20.94 4.70
N GLU A 395 -4.61 20.00 5.54
CA GLU A 395 -5.28 20.30 6.82
C GLU A 395 -4.37 21.05 7.79
N VAL A 396 -3.17 20.55 8.02
CA VAL A 396 -2.20 21.17 8.94
C VAL A 396 -1.77 22.56 8.47
N PHE A 397 -1.45 22.72 7.18
CA PHE A 397 -1.03 24.01 6.63
C PHE A 397 -2.15 25.04 6.68
N LYS A 398 -3.40 24.62 6.43
CA LYS A 398 -4.58 25.48 6.60
C LYS A 398 -4.78 25.91 8.06
N GLN A 399 -4.59 25.01 9.02
CA GLN A 399 -4.68 25.34 10.45
C GLN A 399 -3.67 26.39 10.86
N LEU A 400 -2.44 26.35 10.30
CA LEU A 400 -1.34 27.27 10.59
C LEU A 400 -1.33 28.52 9.68
N GLY A 401 -2.34 28.69 8.82
CA GLY A 401 -2.45 29.82 7.92
C GLY A 401 -1.35 29.89 6.87
N ILE A 402 -0.78 28.74 6.46
CA ILE A 402 0.24 28.65 5.41
C ILE A 402 -0.46 28.40 4.06
N PRO A 403 -0.30 29.30 3.07
CA PRO A 403 -0.86 29.09 1.74
C PRO A 403 -0.16 27.91 1.05
N LEU A 404 -0.95 27.01 0.43
CA LEU A 404 -0.49 25.76 -0.13
C LEU A 404 -1.00 25.57 -1.55
N SER A 405 -0.13 25.11 -2.45
CA SER A 405 -0.45 24.69 -3.81
C SER A 405 -0.10 23.20 -3.99
N ILE A 406 -1.11 22.37 -4.20
CA ILE A 406 -0.97 20.93 -4.47
C ILE A 406 -1.53 20.65 -5.85
N ASN A 407 -0.66 20.41 -6.84
CA ASN A 407 -1.06 20.22 -8.23
C ASN A 407 -1.64 18.84 -8.57
N ASP A 408 -1.93 18.00 -7.58
CA ASP A 408 -2.30 16.60 -7.85
C ASP A 408 -3.10 15.96 -6.71
N THR A 409 -4.29 16.49 -6.46
CA THR A 409 -5.27 15.80 -5.63
C THR A 409 -6.03 14.80 -6.48
N GLN A 410 -5.81 13.51 -6.25
CA GLN A 410 -6.50 12.41 -6.93
C GLN A 410 -7.95 12.25 -6.44
N ASN A 411 -8.70 13.32 -6.25
CA ASN A 411 -10.06 13.25 -5.68
C ASN A 411 -11.03 14.19 -6.38
N TYR A 412 -10.85 14.44 -7.66
CA TYR A 412 -11.67 15.38 -8.41
C TYR A 412 -13.17 15.07 -8.26
N PHE A 413 -13.59 13.84 -8.57
CA PHE A 413 -15.01 13.46 -8.47
C PHE A 413 -15.52 13.28 -7.03
N GLN A 414 -14.63 13.30 -6.03
CA GLN A 414 -14.99 13.23 -4.61
C GLN A 414 -15.18 14.61 -3.99
N SER A 415 -14.78 15.68 -4.65
CA SER A 415 -15.02 17.04 -4.17
C SER A 415 -16.52 17.35 -4.03
N THR A 416 -16.89 18.08 -3.00
CA THR A 416 -18.31 18.30 -2.61
C THR A 416 -19.13 18.88 -3.75
N GLU A 417 -18.61 19.88 -4.46
CA GLU A 417 -19.27 20.52 -5.59
C GLU A 417 -19.56 19.57 -6.73
N LEU A 418 -18.65 18.67 -7.02
CA LEU A 418 -18.83 17.67 -8.06
C LEU A 418 -19.74 16.53 -7.63
N ARG A 419 -19.67 16.11 -6.35
CA ARG A 419 -20.60 15.11 -5.81
C ARG A 419 -22.05 15.57 -5.93
N VAL A 420 -22.33 16.85 -5.67
CA VAL A 420 -23.66 17.43 -5.87
C VAL A 420 -24.06 17.37 -7.34
N MET A 421 -23.17 17.78 -8.25
CA MET A 421 -23.44 17.74 -9.69
C MET A 421 -23.61 16.32 -10.23
N ILE A 422 -22.78 15.39 -9.81
CA ILE A 422 -22.90 13.97 -10.19
C ILE A 422 -24.23 13.40 -9.68
N SER A 423 -24.60 13.71 -8.43
CA SER A 423 -25.89 13.31 -7.88
C SER A 423 -27.06 13.90 -8.67
N LEU A 424 -26.94 15.14 -9.13
CA LEU A 424 -27.95 15.77 -9.99
C LEU A 424 -28.02 15.06 -11.35
N LEU A 425 -26.90 14.76 -11.98
CA LEU A 425 -26.86 14.00 -13.22
C LEU A 425 -27.47 12.59 -13.06
N GLN A 426 -27.19 11.92 -11.93
CA GLN A 426 -27.77 10.61 -11.62
C GLN A 426 -29.31 10.66 -11.51
N ILE A 427 -29.89 11.69 -10.88
CA ILE A 427 -31.36 11.80 -10.78
C ILE A 427 -31.99 12.32 -12.08
N ILE A 428 -31.28 13.05 -12.92
CA ILE A 428 -31.72 13.38 -14.28
C ILE A 428 -31.87 12.09 -15.09
N ASP A 429 -30.92 11.18 -14.99
CA ASP A 429 -31.01 9.84 -15.63
C ASP A 429 -32.12 9.00 -14.97
N ASN A 430 -32.04 8.78 -13.65
CA ASN A 430 -33.00 8.00 -12.90
C ASN A 430 -33.36 8.65 -11.55
N PRO A 431 -34.53 9.28 -11.40
CA PRO A 431 -34.92 9.98 -10.17
C PRO A 431 -35.29 9.05 -9.00
N TYR A 432 -35.33 7.73 -9.20
CA TYR A 432 -35.62 6.75 -8.16
C TYR A 432 -34.41 6.34 -7.34
N GLN A 433 -33.35 7.12 -7.36
CA GLN A 433 -32.16 6.94 -6.54
C GLN A 433 -32.26 7.82 -5.28
N ASP A 434 -32.62 7.23 -4.14
CA ASP A 434 -32.92 7.95 -2.90
C ASP A 434 -31.75 8.80 -2.38
N ILE A 435 -30.51 8.25 -2.38
CA ILE A 435 -29.33 8.97 -1.86
C ILE A 435 -28.96 10.19 -2.75
N PRO A 436 -28.81 10.05 -4.06
CA PRO A 436 -28.57 11.19 -4.94
C PRO A 436 -29.67 12.24 -4.88
N LEU A 437 -30.94 11.81 -4.81
CA LEU A 437 -32.08 12.73 -4.71
C LEU A 437 -32.03 13.52 -3.41
N ALA A 438 -31.81 12.87 -2.27
CA ALA A 438 -31.70 13.54 -0.98
C ALA A 438 -30.52 14.52 -0.95
N ALA A 439 -29.37 14.14 -1.55
CA ALA A 439 -28.19 14.99 -1.66
C ALA A 439 -28.49 16.28 -2.45
N VAL A 440 -29.18 16.17 -3.59
CA VAL A 440 -29.55 17.33 -4.39
C VAL A 440 -30.58 18.21 -3.67
N LEU A 441 -31.60 17.63 -3.05
CA LEU A 441 -32.62 18.37 -2.30
C LEU A 441 -32.01 19.14 -1.12
N ARG A 442 -30.96 18.57 -0.47
CA ARG A 442 -30.25 19.23 0.62
C ARG A 442 -29.27 20.29 0.13
N SER A 443 -28.76 20.15 -1.10
CA SER A 443 -27.79 21.06 -1.71
C SER A 443 -28.33 22.46 -1.90
N PRO A 444 -27.47 23.48 -2.14
CA PRO A 444 -27.87 24.82 -2.47
C PRO A 444 -28.81 24.96 -3.67
N ILE A 445 -28.85 23.96 -4.53
CA ILE A 445 -29.73 23.95 -5.73
C ILE A 445 -31.22 23.99 -5.33
N VAL A 446 -31.61 23.28 -4.25
CA VAL A 446 -33.01 23.24 -3.76
C VAL A 446 -33.12 23.86 -2.37
N GLY A 447 -32.13 23.64 -1.50
CA GLY A 447 -32.00 24.28 -0.21
C GLY A 447 -32.95 23.76 0.86
N LEU A 448 -33.33 22.47 0.87
CA LEU A 448 -34.12 21.90 1.95
C LEU A 448 -33.26 21.65 3.19
N GLN A 449 -33.88 21.81 4.35
CA GLN A 449 -33.27 21.48 5.65
C GLN A 449 -33.56 20.00 6.01
N GLU A 450 -32.83 19.45 7.00
CA GLU A 450 -32.97 18.06 7.43
C GLU A 450 -34.41 17.76 7.89
N GLU A 451 -35.07 18.74 8.59
CA GLU A 451 -36.45 18.61 9.06
C GLU A 451 -37.42 18.54 7.88
N GLU A 452 -37.21 19.38 6.84
CA GLU A 452 -38.03 19.35 5.62
C GLU A 452 -37.87 18.00 4.89
N LEU A 453 -36.65 17.46 4.77
CA LEU A 453 -36.42 16.15 4.20
C LEU A 453 -37.09 15.02 4.98
N ALA A 454 -37.06 15.08 6.31
CA ALA A 454 -37.75 14.13 7.18
C ALA A 454 -39.28 14.19 7.00
N GLN A 455 -39.86 15.39 6.90
CA GLN A 455 -41.28 15.56 6.65
C GLN A 455 -41.70 14.98 5.30
N VAL A 456 -40.88 15.15 4.27
CA VAL A 456 -41.15 14.56 2.96
C VAL A 456 -41.14 13.04 3.06
N ARG A 457 -40.15 12.43 3.77
CA ARG A 457 -40.12 10.96 3.98
C ARG A 457 -41.39 10.47 4.70
N LEU A 458 -41.87 11.18 5.68
CA LEU A 458 -43.09 10.84 6.45
C LEU A 458 -44.37 10.88 5.61
N ALA A 459 -44.39 11.60 4.49
CA ALA A 459 -45.54 11.60 3.59
C ALA A 459 -45.81 10.23 2.94
N LEU A 460 -44.72 9.43 2.71
CA LEU A 460 -44.83 8.07 2.17
C LEU A 460 -43.64 7.19 2.63
N PRO A 461 -43.65 6.66 3.87
CA PRO A 461 -42.47 6.08 4.50
C PRO A 461 -41.90 4.82 3.85
N GLN A 462 -42.73 4.02 3.20
CA GLN A 462 -42.38 2.68 2.70
C GLN A 462 -42.09 2.63 1.19
N LYS A 463 -42.04 3.77 0.52
CA LYS A 463 -41.81 3.86 -0.92
C LYS A 463 -40.50 4.63 -1.22
N GLU A 464 -40.06 4.57 -2.46
CA GLU A 464 -38.92 5.36 -2.91
C GLU A 464 -39.09 6.85 -2.64
N TYR A 465 -38.00 7.53 -2.32
CA TYR A 465 -38.07 8.93 -1.87
C TYR A 465 -38.67 9.84 -2.93
N TYR A 466 -38.50 9.57 -4.19
CA TYR A 466 -39.10 10.31 -5.30
C TYR A 466 -40.66 10.25 -5.28
N GLN A 467 -41.21 9.10 -4.90
CA GLN A 467 -42.69 8.98 -4.71
C GLN A 467 -43.16 9.74 -3.45
N ALA A 468 -42.33 9.75 -2.40
CA ALA A 468 -42.63 10.54 -1.20
C ALA A 468 -42.64 12.03 -1.51
N VAL A 469 -41.73 12.54 -2.33
CA VAL A 469 -41.72 13.93 -2.82
C VAL A 469 -43.03 14.26 -3.56
N LYS A 470 -43.46 13.41 -4.50
CA LYS A 470 -44.71 13.59 -5.24
C LYS A 470 -45.94 13.60 -4.32
N ALA A 471 -45.99 12.65 -3.38
CA ALA A 471 -47.09 12.60 -2.41
C ALA A 471 -47.11 13.82 -1.49
N TYR A 472 -45.93 14.33 -1.09
CA TYR A 472 -45.84 15.55 -0.28
C TYR A 472 -46.41 16.76 -1.03
N ILE A 473 -46.02 16.96 -2.28
CA ILE A 473 -46.49 18.05 -3.14
C ILE A 473 -48.03 17.97 -3.32
N GLN A 474 -48.57 16.76 -3.48
CA GLN A 474 -50.04 16.58 -3.65
C GLN A 474 -50.84 16.85 -2.38
N ASN A 475 -50.27 16.64 -1.19
CA ASN A 475 -50.98 16.68 0.08
C ASN A 475 -50.68 17.92 0.90
N LYS A 476 -49.76 18.79 0.50
CA LYS A 476 -49.30 19.99 1.23
C LYS A 476 -49.20 21.19 0.30
N GLU A 477 -49.56 22.36 0.82
CA GLU A 477 -49.46 23.66 0.14
C GLU A 477 -48.56 24.63 0.94
N ASP A 478 -47.41 24.11 1.43
CA ASP A 478 -46.43 24.90 2.17
C ASP A 478 -45.24 25.34 1.30
N ALA A 479 -44.30 26.07 1.89
CA ALA A 479 -43.10 26.54 1.20
C ALA A 479 -42.24 25.42 0.69
N THR A 480 -42.18 24.30 1.42
CA THR A 480 -41.43 23.10 1.04
C THR A 480 -42.07 22.41 -0.17
N ALA A 481 -43.40 22.29 -0.21
CA ALA A 481 -44.12 21.75 -1.35
C ALA A 481 -43.90 22.61 -2.61
N LYS A 482 -43.86 23.95 -2.46
CA LYS A 482 -43.54 24.83 -3.57
C LYS A 482 -42.12 24.64 -4.09
N LYS A 483 -41.09 24.65 -3.21
CA LYS A 483 -39.68 24.37 -3.60
C LYS A 483 -39.55 23.04 -4.36
N LEU A 484 -40.19 22.00 -3.86
CA LEU A 484 -40.19 20.69 -4.46
C LEU A 484 -40.89 20.63 -5.82
N SER A 485 -42.03 21.35 -5.96
CA SER A 485 -42.78 21.46 -7.22
C SER A 485 -41.95 22.17 -8.29
N ASP A 486 -41.33 23.29 -7.94
CA ASP A 486 -40.48 24.07 -8.85
C ASP A 486 -39.27 23.21 -9.27
N PHE A 487 -38.63 22.53 -8.33
CA PHE A 487 -37.51 21.61 -8.62
C PHE A 487 -37.93 20.45 -9.52
N LEU A 488 -39.08 19.80 -9.30
CA LEU A 488 -39.53 18.70 -10.15
C LEU A 488 -39.83 19.17 -11.58
N SER A 489 -40.31 20.40 -11.75
CA SER A 489 -40.49 21.01 -13.06
C SER A 489 -39.15 21.16 -13.78
N GLN A 490 -38.17 21.79 -13.12
CA GLN A 490 -36.80 21.90 -13.66
C GLN A 490 -36.18 20.55 -13.94
N LEU A 491 -36.30 19.59 -13.04
CA LEU A 491 -35.76 18.24 -13.25
C LEU A 491 -36.33 17.57 -14.50
N ASN A 492 -37.63 17.74 -14.76
CA ASN A 492 -38.26 17.21 -15.99
C ASN A 492 -37.75 17.93 -17.23
N ASP A 493 -37.55 19.25 -17.20
CA ASP A 493 -37.01 20.01 -18.30
C ASP A 493 -35.54 19.56 -18.62
N TRP A 494 -34.71 19.37 -17.58
CA TRP A 494 -33.36 18.86 -17.77
C TRP A 494 -33.35 17.42 -18.30
N ARG A 495 -34.30 16.58 -17.90
CA ARG A 495 -34.44 15.20 -18.42
C ARG A 495 -34.81 15.19 -19.90
N GLU A 496 -35.68 16.08 -20.33
CA GLU A 496 -36.01 16.22 -21.74
C GLU A 496 -34.85 16.77 -22.55
N PHE A 497 -34.12 17.76 -22.00
CA PHE A 497 -32.95 18.36 -22.62
C PHE A 497 -31.82 17.31 -22.77
N ALA A 498 -31.53 16.55 -21.72
CA ALA A 498 -30.51 15.50 -21.73
C ALA A 498 -30.74 14.40 -22.79
N ARG A 499 -31.98 14.21 -23.25
CA ARG A 499 -32.32 13.25 -24.32
C ARG A 499 -32.03 13.74 -25.74
N ARG A 500 -31.90 15.04 -25.90
CA ARG A 500 -31.83 15.69 -27.23
C ARG A 500 -30.49 16.35 -27.48
N GLU A 501 -29.89 16.92 -26.46
CA GLU A 501 -28.72 17.78 -26.58
C GLU A 501 -27.48 17.11 -25.97
N ALA A 502 -26.31 17.72 -26.19
CA ALA A 502 -25.05 17.24 -25.68
C ALA A 502 -24.96 17.40 -24.15
N LEU A 503 -24.17 16.53 -23.52
CA LEU A 503 -23.97 16.53 -22.06
C LEU A 503 -23.33 17.83 -21.57
N ALA A 504 -22.39 18.37 -22.35
CA ALA A 504 -21.76 19.64 -22.02
C ALA A 504 -22.76 20.81 -21.99
N ASP A 505 -23.69 20.82 -22.95
CA ASP A 505 -24.74 21.85 -23.04
C ASP A 505 -25.76 21.71 -21.88
N LEU A 506 -26.05 20.47 -21.47
CA LEU A 506 -26.85 20.21 -20.26
C LEU A 506 -26.18 20.78 -19.00
N LEU A 507 -24.88 20.59 -18.83
CA LEU A 507 -24.15 21.13 -17.69
C LEU A 507 -24.17 22.66 -17.66
N VAL A 508 -23.94 23.30 -18.80
CA VAL A 508 -24.03 24.75 -18.93
C VAL A 508 -25.43 25.24 -18.56
N LYS A 509 -26.48 24.62 -19.11
CA LYS A 509 -27.87 24.95 -18.80
C LYS A 509 -28.19 24.84 -17.30
N ILE A 510 -27.72 23.77 -16.65
CA ILE A 510 -27.89 23.57 -15.21
C ILE A 510 -27.18 24.69 -14.43
N TYR A 511 -25.94 25.03 -14.80
CA TYR A 511 -25.19 26.10 -14.11
C TYR A 511 -25.89 27.45 -14.25
N ASP A 512 -26.39 27.79 -15.44
CA ASP A 512 -27.07 29.05 -15.70
C ASP A 512 -28.41 29.14 -14.94
N GLU A 513 -29.19 28.05 -14.90
CA GLU A 513 -30.51 28.05 -14.24
C GLU A 513 -30.47 27.97 -12.72
N THR A 514 -29.38 27.39 -12.16
CA THR A 514 -29.21 27.22 -10.73
C THR A 514 -28.28 28.24 -10.07
N ALA A 515 -27.52 29.01 -10.88
CA ALA A 515 -26.46 29.91 -10.41
C ALA A 515 -25.43 29.17 -9.51
N TYR A 516 -25.26 27.86 -9.70
CA TYR A 516 -24.40 27.04 -8.82
C TYR A 516 -22.92 27.41 -8.97
N LEU A 517 -22.48 27.84 -10.14
CA LEU A 517 -21.12 28.35 -10.34
C LEU A 517 -20.81 29.58 -9.47
N ASP A 518 -21.74 30.53 -9.46
CA ASP A 518 -21.57 31.75 -8.63
C ASP A 518 -21.62 31.43 -7.15
N TYR A 519 -22.50 30.51 -6.75
CA TYR A 519 -22.60 30.06 -5.38
C TYR A 519 -21.28 29.46 -4.86
N VAL A 520 -20.69 28.55 -5.61
CA VAL A 520 -19.46 27.88 -5.18
C VAL A 520 -18.25 28.81 -5.14
N LEU A 521 -18.25 29.87 -5.96
CA LEU A 521 -17.19 30.87 -5.97
C LEU A 521 -17.13 31.63 -4.62
N GLY A 522 -18.28 31.82 -3.97
CA GLY A 522 -18.36 32.40 -2.63
C GLY A 522 -18.00 31.49 -1.47
N MET A 523 -17.76 30.21 -1.71
CA MET A 523 -17.39 29.22 -0.69
C MET A 523 -15.87 29.25 -0.37
N PRO A 524 -15.45 28.67 0.78
CA PRO A 524 -14.01 28.45 1.02
C PRO A 524 -13.40 27.65 -0.12
N ALA A 525 -12.22 28.07 -0.60
CA ALA A 525 -11.55 27.57 -1.82
C ALA A 525 -12.43 27.72 -3.10
N GLY A 526 -13.21 28.80 -3.19
CA GLY A 526 -14.22 29.01 -4.24
C GLY A 526 -13.63 28.99 -5.65
N GLN A 527 -12.44 29.53 -5.86
CA GLN A 527 -11.76 29.50 -7.17
C GLN A 527 -11.49 28.08 -7.63
N GLN A 528 -11.01 27.20 -6.74
CA GLN A 528 -10.78 25.78 -7.08
C GLN A 528 -12.08 25.06 -7.38
N ARG A 529 -13.12 25.27 -6.56
CA ARG A 529 -14.45 24.68 -6.77
C ARG A 529 -15.05 25.11 -8.10
N HIS A 530 -14.95 26.38 -8.42
CA HIS A 530 -15.38 26.93 -9.71
C HIS A 530 -14.62 26.30 -10.88
N ALA A 531 -13.29 26.22 -10.77
CA ALA A 531 -12.45 25.57 -11.78
C ALA A 531 -12.82 24.08 -11.93
N ASN A 532 -13.14 23.37 -10.84
CA ASN A 532 -13.58 21.98 -10.86
C ASN A 532 -14.88 21.82 -11.68
N LEU A 533 -15.85 22.70 -11.50
CA LEU A 533 -17.13 22.66 -12.24
C LEU A 533 -16.95 23.01 -13.72
N LEU A 534 -16.09 23.97 -14.07
CA LEU A 534 -15.76 24.28 -15.45
C LEU A 534 -15.04 23.12 -16.15
N ALA A 535 -14.11 22.47 -15.44
CA ALA A 535 -13.42 21.29 -15.95
C ALA A 535 -14.38 20.10 -16.20
N LEU A 536 -15.50 20.01 -15.47
CA LEU A 536 -16.51 18.99 -15.73
C LEU A 536 -17.14 19.14 -17.12
N ILE A 537 -17.34 20.38 -17.59
CA ILE A 537 -17.83 20.65 -18.95
C ILE A 537 -16.82 20.14 -19.99
N GLU A 538 -15.53 20.47 -19.82
CA GLU A 538 -14.49 20.04 -20.77
C GLU A 538 -14.35 18.51 -20.77
N ARG A 539 -14.41 17.88 -19.62
CA ARG A 539 -14.38 16.41 -19.50
C ARG A 539 -15.60 15.75 -20.11
N ALA A 540 -16.77 16.37 -20.01
CA ALA A 540 -17.98 15.91 -20.70
C ALA A 540 -17.83 16.02 -22.22
N LYS A 541 -17.26 17.11 -22.74
CA LYS A 541 -16.95 17.27 -24.19
C LYS A 541 -15.96 16.22 -24.67
N ASP A 542 -14.88 15.99 -23.93
CA ASP A 542 -13.86 15.00 -24.29
C ASP A 542 -14.43 13.58 -24.27
N TYR A 543 -15.31 13.30 -23.30
CA TYR A 543 -16.03 12.03 -23.24
C TYR A 543 -16.92 11.82 -24.47
N GLU A 544 -17.67 12.83 -24.89
CA GLU A 544 -18.56 12.75 -26.05
C GLU A 544 -17.80 12.71 -27.39
N ARG A 545 -16.59 13.26 -27.46
CA ARG A 545 -15.68 13.09 -28.62
C ARG A 545 -15.18 11.67 -28.77
N SER A 546 -15.10 10.91 -27.68
CA SER A 546 -14.85 9.49 -27.74
C SER A 546 -16.11 8.74 -28.24
N SER A 547 -16.00 7.47 -28.56
CA SER A 547 -17.11 6.67 -29.14
C SER A 547 -18.30 6.42 -28.21
N PHE A 548 -18.29 6.99 -27.00
CA PHE A 548 -19.33 6.83 -25.99
C PHE A 548 -20.21 8.08 -25.94
N ARG A 549 -21.53 7.90 -26.02
CA ARG A 549 -22.49 9.01 -25.97
C ARG A 549 -23.57 8.75 -24.93
N GLY A 550 -24.06 9.83 -24.30
CA GLY A 550 -25.22 9.84 -23.45
C GLY A 550 -24.91 9.86 -21.96
N LEU A 551 -25.82 10.47 -21.20
CA LEU A 551 -25.72 10.74 -19.79
C LEU A 551 -25.47 9.47 -18.94
N TYR A 552 -26.21 8.40 -19.19
CA TYR A 552 -26.05 7.13 -18.47
C TYR A 552 -24.64 6.56 -18.57
N GLN A 553 -24.07 6.54 -19.77
CA GLN A 553 -22.74 6.00 -19.99
C GLN A 553 -21.65 6.86 -19.33
N PHE A 554 -21.85 8.18 -19.29
CA PHE A 554 -20.96 9.09 -18.59
C PHE A 554 -20.99 8.87 -17.08
N ILE A 555 -22.15 8.69 -16.50
CA ILE A 555 -22.29 8.37 -15.06
C ILE A 555 -21.58 7.05 -14.76
N ARG A 556 -21.80 6.01 -15.56
CA ARG A 556 -21.09 4.71 -15.39
C ARG A 556 -19.59 4.82 -15.56
N PHE A 557 -19.12 5.69 -16.43
CA PHE A 557 -17.69 5.98 -16.56
C PHE A 557 -17.12 6.58 -15.26
N ILE A 558 -17.81 7.58 -14.67
CA ILE A 558 -17.40 8.19 -13.40
C ILE A 558 -17.39 7.15 -12.28
N GLU A 559 -18.46 6.37 -12.15
CA GLU A 559 -18.56 5.31 -11.13
C GLU A 559 -17.38 4.32 -11.23
N LYS A 560 -17.07 3.86 -12.43
CA LYS A 560 -15.92 2.96 -12.66
C LYS A 560 -14.57 3.60 -12.35
N MET A 561 -14.41 4.90 -12.59
CA MET A 561 -13.19 5.61 -12.23
C MET A 561 -13.03 5.68 -10.70
N GLN A 562 -14.13 5.95 -9.99
CA GLN A 562 -14.15 5.98 -8.52
C GLN A 562 -13.91 4.59 -7.91
N GLU A 563 -14.55 3.54 -8.43
CA GLU A 563 -14.35 2.15 -7.98
C GLU A 563 -12.90 1.65 -8.13
N LYS A 564 -12.16 2.20 -9.08
CA LYS A 564 -10.76 1.80 -9.36
C LYS A 564 -9.71 2.68 -8.70
N ASP A 565 -10.11 3.59 -7.80
CA ASP A 565 -9.23 4.63 -7.23
C ASP A 565 -8.39 5.39 -8.31
N LYS A 566 -8.95 5.52 -9.50
CA LYS A 566 -8.34 6.24 -10.64
C LYS A 566 -9.05 7.55 -10.91
N ASP A 567 -9.34 8.29 -9.84
CA ASP A 567 -9.94 9.61 -9.97
C ASP A 567 -9.01 10.56 -10.75
N LEU A 568 -9.61 11.50 -11.44
CA LEU A 568 -8.86 12.48 -12.22
C LEU A 568 -8.30 13.56 -11.28
N GLY A 569 -7.16 14.13 -11.63
CA GLY A 569 -6.60 15.27 -10.90
C GLY A 569 -7.51 16.50 -11.03
N GLU A 570 -7.53 17.35 -10.02
CA GLU A 570 -8.18 18.66 -10.10
C GLU A 570 -7.48 19.53 -11.15
N PRO A 571 -8.20 20.39 -11.86
CA PRO A 571 -7.59 21.32 -12.80
C PRO A 571 -6.69 22.28 -12.03
N PRO A 572 -5.51 22.64 -12.56
CA PRO A 572 -4.69 23.67 -11.96
C PRO A 572 -5.47 24.99 -11.99
N THR A 573 -5.67 25.59 -10.83
CA THR A 573 -6.08 26.99 -10.74
C THR A 573 -4.87 27.89 -11.02
N GLU A 574 -5.09 29.13 -11.42
CA GLU A 574 -4.01 30.14 -11.40
C GLU A 574 -3.39 30.09 -10.01
N GLU A 575 -2.10 29.71 -9.95
CA GLU A 575 -1.36 29.49 -8.71
C GLU A 575 -1.58 30.72 -7.80
N ALA A 576 -1.94 30.46 -6.54
CA ALA A 576 -1.85 31.52 -5.54
C ALA A 576 -0.42 32.09 -5.67
N GLN A 577 -0.30 33.39 -5.97
CA GLN A 577 0.97 34.00 -6.36
C GLN A 577 2.08 33.83 -5.32
N ASP A 578 1.74 33.46 -4.06
CA ASP A 578 2.70 33.17 -3.00
C ASP A 578 2.18 31.97 -2.16
N ALA A 579 2.55 30.76 -2.52
CA ALA A 579 2.15 29.54 -1.81
C ALA A 579 3.25 28.47 -1.83
N VAL A 580 3.34 27.69 -0.75
CA VAL A 580 4.21 26.51 -0.67
C VAL A 580 3.71 25.45 -1.64
N ARG A 581 4.59 24.91 -2.46
CA ARG A 581 4.26 23.87 -3.43
C ARG A 581 4.49 22.47 -2.86
N VAL A 582 3.57 21.56 -3.10
CA VAL A 582 3.72 20.13 -2.78
C VAL A 582 3.77 19.33 -4.07
N MET A 583 4.79 18.51 -4.21
CA MET A 583 4.91 17.62 -5.37
C MET A 583 5.69 16.35 -5.03
N THR A 584 5.56 15.35 -5.89
CA THR A 584 6.36 14.12 -5.73
C THR A 584 7.79 14.35 -6.22
N ILE A 585 8.74 13.55 -5.71
CA ILE A 585 10.13 13.56 -6.19
C ILE A 585 10.18 13.38 -7.72
N HIS A 586 9.37 12.46 -8.27
CA HIS A 586 9.28 12.27 -9.72
C HIS A 586 8.79 13.51 -10.46
N GLY A 587 7.77 14.19 -9.91
CA GLY A 587 7.24 15.42 -10.50
C GLY A 587 8.17 16.62 -10.41
N SER A 588 9.18 16.56 -9.55
CA SER A 588 10.19 17.61 -9.39
C SER A 588 11.38 17.48 -10.34
N LYS A 589 11.50 16.37 -11.07
CA LYS A 589 12.61 16.18 -12.01
C LYS A 589 12.61 17.28 -13.08
N GLY A 590 13.79 17.84 -13.35
CA GLY A 590 13.95 18.99 -14.26
C GLY A 590 13.65 20.36 -13.63
N LEU A 591 13.04 20.40 -12.43
CA LEU A 591 12.76 21.65 -11.70
C LEU A 591 13.83 21.94 -10.65
N GLU A 592 13.83 23.18 -10.15
CA GLU A 592 14.72 23.64 -9.07
C GLU A 592 13.98 24.61 -8.16
N PHE A 593 14.35 24.63 -6.86
CA PHE A 593 13.67 25.44 -5.86
C PHE A 593 14.64 26.01 -4.85
N PRO A 594 14.47 27.29 -4.43
CA PRO A 594 15.35 27.91 -3.44
C PRO A 594 15.44 27.14 -2.13
N ILE A 595 14.30 26.66 -1.59
CA ILE A 595 14.20 25.94 -0.32
C ILE A 595 13.40 24.64 -0.54
N VAL A 596 14.01 23.52 -0.19
CA VAL A 596 13.41 22.19 -0.35
C VAL A 596 13.27 21.51 1.01
N PHE A 597 12.07 20.99 1.30
CA PHE A 597 11.80 20.05 2.37
C PHE A 597 11.55 18.67 1.76
N LEU A 598 12.46 17.74 1.99
CA LEU A 598 12.28 16.35 1.57
C LEU A 598 11.60 15.57 2.69
N MET A 599 10.33 15.22 2.47
CA MET A 599 9.42 14.64 3.47
C MET A 599 9.49 13.10 3.48
N ASP A 600 8.97 12.50 4.55
CA ASP A 600 8.80 11.03 4.67
C ASP A 600 10.13 10.24 4.55
N MET A 601 11.26 10.82 4.94
CA MET A 601 12.59 10.22 4.79
C MET A 601 12.76 8.90 5.56
N SER A 602 11.98 8.70 6.63
CA SER A 602 11.96 7.48 7.46
C SER A 602 11.02 6.39 6.94
N LYS A 603 10.38 6.61 5.79
CA LYS A 603 9.51 5.60 5.17
C LYS A 603 10.32 4.50 4.53
N SER A 604 10.02 3.24 4.90
CA SER A 604 10.69 2.08 4.29
C SER A 604 10.34 1.95 2.81
N PHE A 605 11.30 1.43 2.03
CA PHE A 605 11.11 1.21 0.61
C PHE A 605 9.99 0.20 0.32
N ASN A 606 9.23 0.45 -0.73
CA ASN A 606 8.12 -0.42 -1.10
C ASN A 606 8.61 -1.63 -1.91
N VAL A 607 8.67 -2.77 -1.27
CA VAL A 607 9.10 -4.05 -1.86
C VAL A 607 7.93 -4.98 -2.21
N GLN A 608 6.69 -4.50 -2.23
CA GLN A 608 5.49 -5.34 -2.43
C GLN A 608 5.53 -6.15 -3.74
N ASP A 609 6.05 -5.58 -4.83
CA ASP A 609 6.14 -6.27 -6.11
C ASP A 609 7.04 -7.51 -6.07
N THR A 610 8.03 -7.52 -5.18
CA THR A 610 8.89 -8.70 -4.97
C THR A 610 8.24 -9.80 -4.12
N ARG A 611 7.07 -9.56 -3.50
CA ARG A 611 6.34 -10.51 -2.66
C ARG A 611 5.18 -11.21 -3.36
N ARG A 612 4.89 -10.85 -4.62
CA ARG A 612 3.83 -11.47 -5.42
C ARG A 612 4.11 -12.95 -5.71
N ASN A 613 3.12 -13.67 -6.21
CA ASN A 613 3.28 -15.07 -6.62
C ASN A 613 4.03 -15.22 -7.95
N TYR A 614 4.24 -14.15 -8.67
CA TYR A 614 5.02 -14.06 -9.89
C TYR A 614 5.84 -12.78 -9.90
N VAL A 615 6.98 -12.81 -10.56
CA VAL A 615 7.89 -11.68 -10.78
C VAL A 615 8.34 -11.68 -12.23
N PHE A 616 8.55 -10.51 -12.81
CA PHE A 616 8.91 -10.38 -14.21
C PHE A 616 10.20 -9.58 -14.38
N ASP A 617 11.02 -9.99 -15.33
CA ASP A 617 12.19 -9.25 -15.81
C ASP A 617 12.28 -9.37 -17.34
N GLU A 618 12.60 -8.29 -18.05
CA GLU A 618 12.62 -8.24 -19.51
C GLU A 618 13.58 -9.24 -20.15
N ARG A 619 14.72 -9.52 -19.49
CA ARG A 619 15.77 -10.40 -20.02
C ARG A 619 15.66 -11.82 -19.51
N LEU A 620 15.20 -12.01 -18.26
CA LEU A 620 15.12 -13.31 -17.60
C LEU A 620 13.77 -13.99 -17.77
N GLY A 621 12.74 -13.21 -18.07
CA GLY A 621 11.40 -13.72 -18.22
C GLY A 621 10.57 -13.68 -16.95
N LEU A 622 9.60 -14.57 -16.85
CA LEU A 622 8.59 -14.63 -15.80
C LEU A 622 8.98 -15.67 -14.76
N GLY A 623 9.33 -15.26 -13.55
CA GLY A 623 9.53 -16.15 -12.41
C GLY A 623 8.21 -16.43 -11.71
N VAL A 624 7.83 -17.67 -11.47
CA VAL A 624 6.57 -18.07 -10.81
C VAL A 624 6.84 -18.94 -9.59
N LYS A 625 5.88 -18.89 -8.63
CA LYS A 625 5.81 -19.87 -7.54
C LYS A 625 4.91 -21.02 -7.94
N LEU A 626 5.34 -22.23 -7.64
CA LEU A 626 4.54 -23.42 -7.77
C LEU A 626 3.58 -23.53 -6.57
N LEU A 627 2.35 -23.84 -6.84
CA LEU A 627 1.37 -24.28 -5.85
C LEU A 627 1.01 -25.73 -6.13
N THR A 628 1.39 -26.63 -5.22
CA THR A 628 0.95 -28.03 -5.28
C THR A 628 -0.45 -28.12 -4.65
N PRO A 629 -1.51 -28.46 -5.42
CA PRO A 629 -2.88 -28.50 -4.91
C PRO A 629 -3.08 -29.52 -3.79
N GLU A 630 -2.33 -30.63 -3.83
CA GLU A 630 -2.42 -31.74 -2.89
C GLU A 630 -1.97 -31.31 -1.48
N ASP A 631 -0.83 -30.62 -1.39
CA ASP A 631 -0.18 -30.24 -0.13
C ASP A 631 -0.53 -28.82 0.29
N ARG A 632 -1.06 -27.99 -0.61
CA ARG A 632 -1.27 -26.54 -0.46
C ARG A 632 0.00 -25.78 -0.09
N ILE A 633 1.16 -26.31 -0.49
CA ILE A 633 2.46 -25.71 -0.23
C ILE A 633 2.87 -24.87 -1.44
N ARG A 634 3.36 -23.65 -1.18
CA ARG A 634 3.97 -22.80 -2.20
C ARG A 634 5.46 -23.10 -2.23
N LYS A 635 5.97 -23.48 -3.40
CA LYS A 635 7.39 -23.70 -3.63
C LYS A 635 7.93 -22.62 -4.57
N ASP A 636 9.03 -22.00 -4.21
CA ASP A 636 9.68 -21.02 -5.08
C ASP A 636 10.47 -21.78 -6.16
N THR A 637 10.36 -21.31 -7.41
CA THR A 637 11.27 -21.77 -8.48
C THR A 637 12.58 -21.00 -8.42
N LEU A 638 13.65 -21.58 -8.92
CA LEU A 638 14.97 -20.93 -8.99
C LEU A 638 14.90 -19.61 -9.78
N LEU A 639 14.16 -19.61 -10.89
CA LEU A 639 13.94 -18.40 -11.70
C LEU A 639 13.19 -17.33 -10.92
N PHE A 640 12.17 -17.70 -10.13
CA PHE A 640 11.47 -16.77 -9.27
C PHE A 640 12.42 -16.08 -8.28
N GLN A 641 13.27 -16.83 -7.59
CA GLN A 641 14.23 -16.27 -6.64
C GLN A 641 15.24 -15.34 -7.31
N THR A 642 15.75 -15.76 -8.47
CA THR A 642 16.74 -14.98 -9.23
C THR A 642 16.15 -13.65 -9.73
N VAL A 643 14.96 -13.69 -10.35
CA VAL A 643 14.27 -12.48 -10.84
C VAL A 643 13.88 -11.58 -9.69
N LYS A 644 13.38 -12.16 -8.59
CA LYS A 644 13.04 -11.41 -7.37
C LYS A 644 14.24 -10.63 -6.83
N GLN A 645 15.41 -11.28 -6.71
CA GLN A 645 16.62 -10.61 -6.22
C GLN A 645 17.10 -9.51 -7.18
N LYS A 646 17.04 -9.78 -8.49
CA LYS A 646 17.38 -8.78 -9.51
C LYS A 646 16.46 -7.57 -9.45
N ASN A 647 15.15 -7.81 -9.29
CA ASN A 647 14.16 -6.72 -9.16
C ASN A 647 14.37 -5.93 -7.88
N LEU A 648 14.72 -6.58 -6.77
CA LEU A 648 15.07 -5.89 -5.53
C LEU A 648 16.30 -4.99 -5.74
N ASN A 649 17.35 -5.48 -6.38
CA ASN A 649 18.56 -4.70 -6.67
C ASN A 649 18.23 -3.50 -7.60
N LYS A 650 17.42 -3.71 -8.65
CA LYS A 650 16.94 -2.63 -9.53
C LYS A 650 16.17 -1.57 -8.74
N LEU A 651 15.26 -2.00 -7.84
CA LEU A 651 14.47 -1.11 -7.00
C LEU A 651 15.38 -0.26 -6.10
N LEU A 652 16.32 -0.89 -5.39
CA LEU A 652 17.24 -0.17 -4.50
C LEU A 652 18.13 0.82 -5.26
N SER A 653 18.59 0.43 -6.45
CA SER A 653 19.33 1.31 -7.35
C SER A 653 18.48 2.52 -7.80
N GLU A 654 17.19 2.31 -8.10
CA GLU A 654 16.26 3.38 -8.45
C GLU A 654 15.95 4.28 -7.24
N GLU A 655 15.74 3.72 -6.03
CA GLU A 655 15.57 4.51 -4.81
C GLU A 655 16.81 5.36 -4.52
N MET A 656 18.01 4.84 -4.75
CA MET A 656 19.26 5.59 -4.59
C MET A 656 19.33 6.77 -5.56
N ARG A 657 18.99 6.56 -6.84
CA ARG A 657 18.91 7.65 -7.83
C ARG A 657 17.79 8.64 -7.50
N LYS A 658 16.66 8.16 -6.97
CA LYS A 658 15.56 9.02 -6.50
C LYS A 658 16.01 9.94 -5.38
N LEU A 659 16.77 9.43 -4.42
CA LEU A 659 17.41 10.26 -3.38
C LEU A 659 18.34 11.31 -3.99
N TYR A 660 19.17 10.93 -4.98
CA TYR A 660 20.05 11.87 -5.68
C TYR A 660 19.26 13.00 -6.36
N VAL A 661 18.20 12.65 -7.09
CA VAL A 661 17.31 13.64 -7.70
C VAL A 661 16.75 14.58 -6.64
N ALA A 662 16.24 14.03 -5.53
CA ALA A 662 15.62 14.82 -4.48
C ALA A 662 16.60 15.83 -3.83
N LEU A 663 17.82 15.38 -3.47
CA LEU A 663 18.83 16.25 -2.87
C LEU A 663 19.29 17.37 -3.82
N THR A 664 19.35 17.09 -5.14
CA THR A 664 19.80 18.04 -6.16
C THR A 664 18.71 19.01 -6.64
N ARG A 665 17.47 18.95 -6.08
CA ARG A 665 16.42 19.94 -6.38
C ARG A 665 16.63 21.27 -5.64
N ALA A 666 17.34 21.24 -4.50
CA ALA A 666 17.58 22.43 -3.70
C ALA A 666 18.63 23.34 -4.35
N GLU A 667 18.28 24.61 -4.52
CA GLU A 667 19.24 25.62 -4.92
C GLU A 667 20.06 26.12 -3.72
N GLN A 668 19.41 26.48 -2.61
CA GLN A 668 20.07 27.15 -1.53
C GLN A 668 19.94 26.45 -0.19
N LYS A 669 18.75 26.00 0.20
CA LYS A 669 18.52 25.37 1.49
C LYS A 669 17.81 24.04 1.35
N LEU A 670 18.28 23.03 2.07
CA LEU A 670 17.75 21.68 2.07
C LEU A 670 17.40 21.24 3.49
N TYR A 671 16.19 20.80 3.69
CA TYR A 671 15.70 20.15 4.89
C TYR A 671 15.33 18.69 4.58
N LEU A 672 15.78 17.78 5.43
CA LEU A 672 15.48 16.36 5.37
C LEU A 672 14.57 16.01 6.55
N VAL A 673 13.34 15.58 6.27
CA VAL A 673 12.30 15.42 7.30
C VAL A 673 11.90 13.96 7.46
N GLY A 674 11.88 13.49 8.69
CA GLY A 674 11.41 12.15 9.02
C GLY A 674 11.35 11.93 10.53
N SER A 675 11.21 10.69 10.97
CA SER A 675 11.01 10.34 12.37
C SER A 675 11.78 9.10 12.81
N TYR A 676 12.18 9.08 14.06
CA TYR A 676 12.64 7.90 14.80
C TYR A 676 11.88 7.80 16.12
N ASP A 677 11.95 6.63 16.76
CA ASP A 677 11.32 6.46 18.08
C ASP A 677 11.93 7.43 19.10
N ASP A 678 13.26 7.49 19.11
CA ASP A 678 14.06 8.42 19.90
C ASP A 678 15.46 8.58 19.27
N GLU A 679 16.27 9.46 19.83
CA GLU A 679 17.65 9.73 19.42
C GLU A 679 18.53 8.47 19.49
N ALA A 680 18.35 7.63 20.52
CA ALA A 680 19.14 6.41 20.69
C ALA A 680 18.84 5.37 19.59
N SER A 681 17.60 5.25 19.15
CA SER A 681 17.20 4.35 18.06
C SER A 681 17.76 4.78 16.71
N ALA A 682 17.83 6.09 16.46
CA ALA A 682 18.49 6.64 15.28
C ALA A 682 19.99 6.27 15.27
N TYR A 683 20.71 6.57 16.36
CA TYR A 683 22.15 6.25 16.43
C TYR A 683 22.43 4.76 16.39
N LYS A 684 21.60 3.93 17.00
CA LYS A 684 21.71 2.46 16.87
C LYS A 684 21.64 2.00 15.42
N THR A 685 20.82 2.65 14.62
CA THR A 685 20.72 2.32 13.18
C THR A 685 21.93 2.85 12.40
N TRP A 686 22.31 4.07 12.63
CA TRP A 686 23.40 4.74 11.91
C TRP A 686 24.78 4.20 12.28
N SER A 687 24.99 3.78 13.53
CA SER A 687 26.26 3.20 14.00
C SER A 687 26.61 1.87 13.35
N LYS A 688 25.67 1.21 12.63
CA LYS A 688 25.99 0.02 11.82
C LYS A 688 27.09 0.27 10.80
N ALA A 689 27.23 1.52 10.34
CA ALA A 689 28.29 1.95 9.41
C ALA A 689 29.61 2.36 10.09
N ALA A 690 29.64 2.45 11.41
CA ALA A 690 30.77 3.02 12.16
C ALA A 690 32.10 2.29 11.88
N LEU A 691 32.07 0.97 11.76
CA LEU A 691 33.26 0.12 11.57
C LEU A 691 33.58 -0.16 10.08
N ASN A 692 32.80 0.38 9.15
CA ASN A 692 33.02 0.13 7.73
C ASN A 692 34.39 0.71 7.28
N GLU A 693 35.29 -0.13 6.77
CA GLU A 693 36.65 0.25 6.39
C GLU A 693 36.75 0.89 5.02
N ASN A 694 35.74 0.69 4.16
CA ASN A 694 35.71 1.25 2.81
C ASN A 694 35.05 2.62 2.80
N LEU A 695 35.40 3.45 1.82
CA LEU A 695 34.68 4.72 1.59
C LEU A 695 33.21 4.46 1.34
N VAL A 696 32.91 3.61 0.36
CA VAL A 696 31.56 3.17 0.08
C VAL A 696 31.10 2.16 1.13
N LEU A 697 29.89 2.34 1.64
CA LEU A 697 29.28 1.42 2.60
C LEU A 697 29.12 0.02 1.97
N ASP A 698 29.35 -1.02 2.75
CA ASP A 698 29.18 -2.38 2.30
C ASP A 698 27.79 -2.63 1.74
N ALA A 699 27.67 -3.46 0.71
CA ALA A 699 26.41 -3.76 0.04
C ALA A 699 25.35 -4.29 1.03
N GLY A 700 25.76 -5.04 2.05
CA GLY A 700 24.87 -5.52 3.13
C GLY A 700 24.19 -4.41 3.94
N LEU A 701 24.82 -3.23 4.08
CA LEU A 701 24.26 -2.08 4.77
C LEU A 701 23.30 -1.28 3.88
N ARG A 702 23.39 -1.44 2.56
CA ARG A 702 22.59 -0.70 1.57
C ARG A 702 21.46 -1.52 0.94
N ASN A 703 21.45 -2.85 1.15
CA ASN A 703 20.50 -3.80 0.55
C ASN A 703 19.44 -4.31 1.54
N GLY A 704 19.24 -3.62 2.66
CA GLY A 704 18.23 -4.00 3.66
C GLY A 704 16.79 -3.81 3.16
N GLN A 705 15.94 -4.81 3.36
CA GLN A 705 14.53 -4.75 2.89
C GLN A 705 13.67 -3.72 3.64
N ASN A 706 14.13 -3.25 4.79
CA ASN A 706 13.41 -2.31 5.65
C ASN A 706 14.12 -0.95 5.75
N ASP A 707 15.12 -0.71 4.90
CA ASP A 707 15.85 0.54 4.91
C ASP A 707 14.99 1.71 4.40
N SER A 708 15.37 2.88 4.83
CA SER A 708 14.78 4.16 4.44
C SER A 708 15.87 5.12 3.93
N PHE A 709 15.47 6.24 3.36
CA PHE A 709 16.41 7.29 2.98
C PHE A 709 17.17 7.83 4.21
N PHE A 710 16.48 7.96 5.35
CA PHE A 710 17.15 8.40 6.59
C PHE A 710 18.17 7.41 7.09
N ASP A 711 17.92 6.11 6.96
CA ASP A 711 18.92 5.11 7.37
C ASP A 711 20.18 5.23 6.51
N TRP A 712 20.04 5.37 5.20
CA TRP A 712 21.16 5.55 4.29
C TRP A 712 21.93 6.84 4.57
N VAL A 713 21.24 7.98 4.60
CA VAL A 713 21.86 9.28 4.86
C VAL A 713 22.51 9.29 6.25
N GLY A 714 21.80 8.83 7.28
CA GLY A 714 22.29 8.80 8.65
C GLY A 714 23.55 7.94 8.81
N MET A 715 23.61 6.75 8.17
CA MET A 715 24.81 5.92 8.17
C MET A 715 26.03 6.64 7.55
N THR A 716 25.84 7.40 6.47
CA THR A 716 26.94 8.17 5.84
C THR A 716 27.38 9.33 6.71
N LEU A 717 26.43 10.05 7.30
CA LEU A 717 26.72 11.20 8.16
C LEU A 717 27.36 10.78 9.50
N PHE A 718 26.95 9.63 10.05
CA PHE A 718 27.47 9.13 11.33
C PHE A 718 29.00 8.93 11.31
N ARG A 719 29.60 8.71 10.16
CA ARG A 719 31.07 8.57 9.99
C ARG A 719 31.82 9.90 9.90
N HIS A 720 31.08 11.05 9.81
CA HIS A 720 31.69 12.37 9.65
C HIS A 720 32.01 13.03 11.00
N PRO A 721 33.09 13.81 11.14
CA PRO A 721 33.51 14.45 12.39
C PRO A 721 32.45 15.38 13.02
N LEU A 722 31.51 15.94 12.25
CA LEU A 722 30.43 16.75 12.81
C LEU A 722 29.51 15.94 13.75
N MET A 723 29.57 14.61 13.68
CA MET A 723 28.86 13.68 14.57
C MET A 723 29.68 13.23 15.77
N ASP A 724 30.90 13.71 16.00
CA ASP A 724 31.81 13.29 17.09
C ASP A 724 31.14 13.37 18.47
N ASN A 725 30.27 14.35 18.71
CA ASN A 725 29.53 14.45 19.98
C ASN A 725 28.57 13.28 20.22
N TYR A 726 28.07 12.67 19.18
CA TYR A 726 27.11 11.56 19.18
C TYR A 726 27.80 10.19 19.07
N GLN A 727 29.06 10.18 18.66
CA GLN A 727 29.88 8.99 18.46
C GLN A 727 30.57 8.50 19.77
N LYS A 728 30.45 9.23 20.89
CA LYS A 728 31.22 8.97 22.11
C LYS A 728 31.13 7.56 22.66
N GLU A 729 30.05 6.86 22.38
CA GLU A 729 29.82 5.48 22.82
C GLU A 729 30.16 4.44 21.72
N TYR A 730 30.64 4.89 20.59
CA TYR A 730 30.90 4.05 19.42
C TYR A 730 32.34 4.18 18.94
N VAL A 731 32.91 3.06 18.54
CA VAL A 731 34.20 3.08 17.79
C VAL A 731 33.89 3.37 16.35
N VAL A 732 34.38 4.48 15.79
CA VAL A 732 34.16 4.88 14.41
C VAL A 732 35.48 4.84 13.64
N ASN A 733 35.45 4.14 12.50
CA ASN A 733 36.61 4.11 11.61
C ASN A 733 36.77 5.43 10.88
N GLN A 734 37.84 6.13 11.18
CA GLN A 734 38.08 7.51 10.70
C GLN A 734 38.79 7.49 9.33
N LEU A 735 38.04 7.42 8.25
CA LEU A 735 38.59 7.49 6.90
C LEU A 735 39.03 8.93 6.56
N PRO A 736 40.26 9.12 6.01
CA PRO A 736 40.78 10.46 5.68
C PRO A 736 39.90 11.24 4.71
N GLU A 737 39.25 10.59 3.78
CA GLU A 737 38.36 11.15 2.78
C GLU A 737 37.12 11.74 3.42
N ILE A 738 36.52 11.05 4.39
CA ILE A 738 35.34 11.52 5.12
C ILE A 738 35.76 12.61 6.13
N LYS A 739 36.86 12.38 6.88
CA LYS A 739 37.34 13.31 7.88
C LYS A 739 37.65 14.70 7.35
N LYS A 740 38.18 14.79 6.14
CA LYS A 740 38.54 16.04 5.48
C LYS A 740 37.46 16.60 4.58
N HIS A 741 36.33 15.93 4.49
CA HIS A 741 35.26 16.34 3.59
C HIS A 741 34.69 17.71 4.01
N PRO A 742 34.46 18.67 3.09
CA PRO A 742 34.07 20.02 3.42
C PRO A 742 32.58 20.20 3.79
N ALA A 743 31.79 19.16 3.69
CA ALA A 743 30.35 19.19 3.94
C ALA A 743 30.03 19.70 5.35
N LYS A 744 29.02 20.56 5.42
CA LYS A 744 28.43 21.08 6.66
C LYS A 744 26.97 20.64 6.70
N PHE A 745 26.50 20.19 7.86
CA PHE A 745 25.10 19.82 8.08
C PHE A 745 24.74 19.96 9.55
N LYS A 746 23.42 19.99 9.85
CA LYS A 746 22.88 19.95 11.22
C LYS A 746 21.94 18.78 11.36
N VAL A 747 21.86 18.27 12.59
CA VAL A 747 20.90 17.20 12.97
C VAL A 747 20.12 17.69 14.18
N ASP A 748 18.81 17.86 14.00
CA ASP A 748 17.90 18.34 15.03
C ASP A 748 16.86 17.27 15.35
N PHE A 749 16.89 16.78 16.59
CA PHE A 749 15.86 15.92 17.14
C PHE A 749 14.79 16.78 17.82
N VAL A 750 13.60 16.79 17.26
CA VAL A 750 12.52 17.67 17.68
C VAL A 750 11.53 16.90 18.56
N ASP A 751 11.35 17.40 19.79
CA ASP A 751 10.40 16.86 20.75
C ASP A 751 8.96 17.27 20.36
N PRO A 752 7.96 16.36 20.45
CA PRO A 752 6.55 16.68 20.21
C PRO A 752 5.99 17.85 21.01
N GLN A 753 6.44 18.02 22.27
CA GLN A 753 6.01 19.14 23.11
C GLN A 753 6.47 20.50 22.56
N LEU A 754 7.71 20.58 22.06
CA LEU A 754 8.23 21.80 21.46
C LEU A 754 7.41 22.19 20.21
N ILE A 755 6.98 21.19 19.43
CA ILE A 755 6.09 21.41 18.29
C ILE A 755 4.75 21.98 18.79
N ALA A 756 4.16 21.40 19.85
CA ALA A 756 2.89 21.84 20.39
C ALA A 756 2.95 23.29 20.89
N GLU A 757 4.01 23.66 21.61
CA GLU A 757 4.23 25.04 22.08
C GLU A 757 4.36 26.01 20.90
N THR A 758 5.13 25.65 19.88
CA THR A 758 5.33 26.46 18.69
C THR A 758 4.01 26.62 17.90
N VAL A 759 3.26 25.52 17.71
CA VAL A 759 1.97 25.51 16.99
C VAL A 759 0.92 26.33 17.72
N GLN A 760 0.84 26.26 19.05
CA GLN A 760 -0.08 27.09 19.85
C GLN A 760 0.15 28.58 19.60
N GLY A 761 1.39 29.02 19.42
CA GLY A 761 1.72 30.41 19.08
C GLY A 761 1.20 30.85 17.71
N TYR A 762 0.97 29.92 16.79
CA TYR A 762 0.48 30.20 15.43
C TYR A 762 -1.02 29.94 15.24
N LEU A 763 -1.66 29.21 16.15
CA LEU A 763 -3.09 29.06 16.09
C LEU A 763 -3.73 30.44 16.29
N PRO A 764 -4.70 30.85 15.43
CA PRO A 764 -5.38 32.11 15.62
C PRO A 764 -5.97 32.12 17.02
N GLU A 765 -5.59 33.12 17.86
CA GLU A 765 -6.34 33.41 19.07
C GLU A 765 -7.80 33.46 18.65
N ILE A 766 -8.63 32.62 19.27
CA ILE A 766 -10.06 32.76 19.16
C ILE A 766 -10.36 34.13 19.81
N LYS A 767 -10.25 35.20 19.01
CA LYS A 767 -10.75 36.50 19.42
C LYS A 767 -12.19 36.25 19.79
N THR A 768 -12.47 36.29 21.08
CA THR A 768 -13.85 36.30 21.57
C THR A 768 -14.53 37.40 20.77
N LEU A 769 -15.38 37.01 19.81
CA LEU A 769 -16.22 37.95 19.11
C LEU A 769 -16.97 38.71 20.20
N GLU A 770 -16.68 40.01 20.36
CA GLU A 770 -17.49 40.87 21.19
C GLU A 770 -18.87 40.89 20.54
N ILE A 771 -19.74 40.02 21.04
CA ILE A 771 -21.15 39.96 20.59
C ILE A 771 -21.82 41.24 21.09
N PRO A 772 -22.42 42.03 20.20
CA PRO A 772 -23.09 43.26 20.61
C PRO A 772 -24.10 42.93 21.71
N GLN A 773 -23.97 43.58 22.88
CA GLN A 773 -24.87 43.35 23.99
C GLN A 773 -26.29 43.70 23.56
N GLY A 774 -27.17 42.70 23.49
CA GLY A 774 -28.61 42.90 23.37
C GLY A 774 -29.34 42.22 22.22
N ALA A 775 -28.68 41.55 21.29
CA ALA A 775 -29.36 41.07 20.06
C ALA A 775 -29.65 39.55 20.02
N ILE A 776 -29.00 38.70 20.80
CA ILE A 776 -29.21 37.22 20.73
C ILE A 776 -29.18 36.62 22.14
N ASN A 777 -30.18 35.81 22.47
CA ASN A 777 -30.12 34.97 23.69
C ASN A 777 -29.08 33.85 23.48
N ILE A 778 -27.85 34.06 23.98
CA ILE A 778 -26.72 33.16 23.82
C ILE A 778 -26.85 31.88 24.70
N GLN A 779 -27.73 31.88 25.70
CA GLN A 779 -27.85 30.77 26.66
C GLN A 779 -28.22 29.42 25.99
N PRO A 780 -29.14 29.32 25.03
CA PRO A 780 -29.43 28.08 24.33
C PRO A 780 -28.27 27.63 23.45
N LEU A 781 -27.54 28.57 22.84
CA LEU A 781 -26.36 28.24 22.02
C LEU A 781 -25.20 27.74 22.88
N LYS A 782 -24.96 28.40 24.03
CA LYS A 782 -23.92 28.01 25.01
C LYS A 782 -24.22 26.63 25.61
N GLN A 783 -25.50 26.33 25.89
CA GLN A 783 -25.91 25.00 26.34
C GLN A 783 -25.71 23.92 25.30
N ARG A 784 -25.94 24.22 24.02
CA ARG A 784 -25.67 23.25 22.91
C ARG A 784 -24.19 23.07 22.65
N LEU A 785 -23.38 24.12 22.65
CA LEU A 785 -21.93 24.04 22.41
C LEU A 785 -21.13 23.42 23.58
N LEU A 786 -21.63 23.59 24.81
CA LEU A 786 -21.04 22.99 26.01
C LEU A 786 -21.69 21.65 26.37
N PHE A 787 -22.57 21.12 25.54
CA PHE A 787 -23.19 19.81 25.74
C PHE A 787 -22.11 18.75 25.70
N LYS A 788 -21.89 18.10 26.84
CA LYS A 788 -21.10 16.88 26.91
C LYS A 788 -22.04 15.70 26.83
N TYR A 789 -21.81 14.82 25.91
CA TYR A 789 -22.57 13.58 25.80
C TYR A 789 -22.55 12.84 27.15
N PRO A 790 -23.72 12.55 27.77
CA PRO A 790 -23.73 12.01 29.13
C PRO A 790 -23.24 10.57 29.24
N TYR A 791 -23.04 9.87 28.11
CA TYR A 791 -22.63 8.46 28.07
C TYR A 791 -21.40 8.26 27.18
N PRO A 792 -20.23 8.86 27.50
CA PRO A 792 -19.03 8.77 26.65
C PRO A 792 -18.53 7.32 26.49
N GLU A 793 -18.75 6.45 27.49
CA GLU A 793 -18.39 5.04 27.43
C GLU A 793 -19.23 4.26 26.38
N ALA A 794 -20.50 4.62 26.19
CA ALA A 794 -21.36 3.98 25.19
C ALA A 794 -20.89 4.23 23.74
N THR A 795 -20.08 5.28 23.50
CA THR A 795 -19.49 5.53 22.17
C THR A 795 -18.36 4.56 21.85
N LYS A 796 -17.84 3.82 22.84
CA LYS A 796 -16.74 2.87 22.69
C LYS A 796 -17.23 1.44 22.49
N THR A 797 -18.54 1.18 22.57
CA THR A 797 -19.15 -0.14 22.44
C THR A 797 -20.10 -0.21 21.25
N THR A 798 -20.44 -1.42 20.83
CA THR A 798 -21.45 -1.65 19.78
C THR A 798 -22.84 -1.72 20.40
N SER A 799 -23.87 -1.25 19.67
CA SER A 799 -25.26 -1.31 20.11
C SER A 799 -25.89 -2.69 19.95
N TYR A 800 -25.35 -3.52 19.05
CA TYR A 800 -25.81 -4.89 18.82
C TYR A 800 -24.67 -5.79 18.36
N GLN A 801 -24.79 -7.10 18.63
CA GLN A 801 -23.85 -8.13 18.15
C GLN A 801 -24.58 -9.42 17.80
N SER A 802 -24.06 -10.15 16.83
CA SER A 802 -24.53 -11.50 16.52
C SER A 802 -23.83 -12.56 17.41
N VAL A 803 -24.53 -13.67 17.68
CA VAL A 803 -23.93 -14.80 18.41
C VAL A 803 -22.72 -15.36 17.68
N SER A 804 -22.70 -15.29 16.34
CA SER A 804 -21.55 -15.72 15.53
C SER A 804 -20.30 -14.86 15.71
N GLU A 805 -20.46 -13.56 15.97
CA GLU A 805 -19.34 -12.65 16.29
C GLU A 805 -18.83 -12.91 17.70
N LEU A 806 -19.73 -13.11 18.67
CA LEU A 806 -19.37 -13.47 20.04
C LEU A 806 -18.65 -14.84 20.12
N LYS A 807 -19.01 -15.79 19.27
CA LYS A 807 -18.32 -17.08 19.15
C LYS A 807 -16.82 -16.91 18.84
N ARG A 808 -16.43 -15.97 17.98
CA ARG A 808 -15.01 -15.69 17.66
C ARG A 808 -14.22 -15.18 18.86
N LEU A 809 -14.88 -14.54 19.81
CA LEU A 809 -14.27 -14.07 21.06
C LEU A 809 -13.95 -15.22 22.05
N TYR A 810 -14.67 -16.36 21.93
CA TYR A 810 -14.45 -17.56 22.76
C TYR A 810 -13.52 -18.59 22.10
N ASP A 811 -13.23 -18.46 20.80
CA ASP A 811 -12.44 -19.43 20.02
C ASP A 811 -10.92 -19.31 20.24
N ASP A 812 -10.42 -18.20 20.81
CA ASP A 812 -8.99 -17.98 21.05
C ASP A 812 -8.70 -17.93 22.58
N PRO A 813 -8.08 -18.99 23.15
CA PRO A 813 -7.75 -19.03 24.58
C PRO A 813 -6.74 -17.98 25.02
N ASP A 814 -5.89 -17.48 24.09
CA ASP A 814 -4.86 -16.47 24.39
C ASP A 814 -5.39 -15.04 24.33
N ASN A 815 -6.58 -14.82 23.74
CA ASN A 815 -7.24 -13.50 23.66
C ASN A 815 -8.16 -13.19 24.87
N ARG A 816 -8.09 -13.96 25.95
CA ARG A 816 -8.89 -13.70 27.17
C ARG A 816 -8.48 -12.42 27.91
N GLU A 817 -7.38 -11.78 27.54
CA GLU A 817 -6.85 -10.62 28.28
C GLU A 817 -6.98 -9.27 27.57
N THR A 818 -7.34 -9.21 26.30
CA THR A 818 -7.36 -7.90 25.61
C THR A 818 -8.52 -7.77 24.60
N LEU A 819 -9.67 -7.33 25.09
CA LEU A 819 -10.53 -6.49 24.29
C LEU A 819 -10.03 -5.03 24.42
N ASP A 820 -8.87 -4.77 23.85
CA ASP A 820 -8.42 -3.41 23.56
C ASP A 820 -9.23 -2.91 22.36
N ILE A 821 -10.25 -2.15 22.64
CA ILE A 821 -11.05 -1.45 21.63
C ILE A 821 -10.31 -0.18 21.28
N SER A 822 -9.29 -0.29 20.43
CA SER A 822 -8.77 0.88 19.71
C SER A 822 -9.84 1.34 18.72
N PRO A 823 -10.21 2.63 18.70
CA PRO A 823 -11.20 3.18 17.76
C PRO A 823 -10.90 2.92 16.28
N THR A 824 -9.64 2.70 15.96
CA THR A 824 -9.14 2.41 14.61
C THR A 824 -9.54 1.03 14.06
N GLN A 825 -9.91 0.05 14.90
CA GLN A 825 -10.33 -1.26 14.38
C GLN A 825 -11.82 -1.34 14.02
N THR A 826 -12.66 -0.43 14.50
CA THR A 826 -14.11 -0.42 14.21
C THR A 826 -14.43 0.08 12.80
N GLN A 827 -13.58 0.90 12.20
CA GLN A 827 -13.78 1.39 10.82
C GLN A 827 -13.46 0.34 9.74
N TYR A 828 -12.57 -0.61 10.03
CA TYR A 828 -12.17 -1.64 9.05
C TYR A 828 -13.09 -2.87 9.03
N ARG A 829 -13.97 -3.06 10.03
CA ARG A 829 -14.86 -4.24 10.11
C ARG A 829 -16.06 -4.20 9.18
N PHE A 830 -16.42 -3.04 8.64
CA PHE A 830 -17.52 -2.90 7.68
C PHE A 830 -17.09 -2.97 6.20
N THR A 831 -15.79 -2.99 5.90
CA THR A 831 -15.26 -3.01 4.53
C THR A 831 -14.75 -4.36 4.07
N GLU A 832 -14.72 -5.39 4.93
CA GLU A 832 -14.31 -6.76 4.58
C GLU A 832 -15.48 -7.75 4.49
N THR A 833 -16.68 -7.34 4.18
CA THR A 833 -17.55 -8.24 3.45
C THR A 833 -17.05 -8.21 2.01
N GLU A 834 -16.26 -9.20 1.62
CA GLU A 834 -16.13 -9.58 0.23
C GLU A 834 -17.56 -9.60 -0.33
N LEU A 835 -17.90 -8.59 -1.11
CA LEU A 835 -19.06 -8.63 -2.00
C LEU A 835 -18.79 -9.83 -2.88
N GLY A 836 -19.47 -10.94 -2.62
CA GLY A 836 -19.30 -12.16 -3.34
C GLY A 836 -19.37 -11.84 -4.83
N GLU A 837 -18.38 -12.30 -5.60
CA GLU A 837 -18.41 -12.18 -7.05
C GLU A 837 -19.79 -12.61 -7.55
N PRO A 838 -20.37 -11.86 -8.50
CA PRO A 838 -21.66 -12.23 -9.07
C PRO A 838 -21.61 -13.68 -9.53
N LYS A 839 -22.59 -14.49 -9.16
CA LYS A 839 -22.64 -15.94 -9.39
C LYS A 839 -22.39 -16.38 -10.84
N PHE A 840 -22.47 -15.47 -11.82
CA PHE A 840 -22.21 -15.73 -13.24
C PHE A 840 -20.73 -15.59 -13.65
N LEU A 841 -19.86 -15.08 -12.77
CA LEU A 841 -18.40 -14.95 -13.00
C LEU A 841 -17.60 -16.04 -12.28
N ALA A 842 -18.22 -16.85 -11.43
CA ALA A 842 -17.55 -17.90 -10.69
C ALA A 842 -17.23 -19.08 -11.62
N THR A 843 -16.02 -19.13 -12.13
CA THR A 843 -15.41 -20.37 -12.62
C THR A 843 -15.20 -21.30 -11.43
N LYS A 844 -15.82 -22.49 -11.47
CA LYS A 844 -15.76 -23.60 -10.50
C LYS A 844 -15.05 -23.32 -9.19
N LYS A 845 -15.80 -22.77 -8.23
CA LYS A 845 -15.34 -22.63 -6.85
C LYS A 845 -15.47 -23.99 -6.17
N GLU A 846 -14.44 -24.49 -5.52
CA GLU A 846 -14.57 -25.65 -4.65
C GLU A 846 -15.59 -25.36 -3.54
N ILE A 847 -16.58 -26.26 -3.39
CA ILE A 847 -17.65 -26.13 -2.39
C ILE A 847 -17.02 -26.19 -1.00
N SER A 848 -17.15 -25.12 -0.25
CA SER A 848 -16.59 -25.01 1.11
C SER A 848 -17.35 -25.89 2.10
N ALA A 849 -16.68 -26.31 3.19
CA ALA A 849 -17.32 -27.05 4.29
C ALA A 849 -18.47 -26.25 4.92
N SER A 850 -18.39 -24.92 4.89
CA SER A 850 -19.45 -24.03 5.36
C SER A 850 -20.71 -24.09 4.52
N GLU A 851 -20.57 -24.13 3.19
CA GLU A 851 -21.71 -24.25 2.27
C GLU A 851 -22.44 -25.58 2.43
N ILE A 852 -21.70 -26.69 2.62
CA ILE A 852 -22.27 -28.00 2.90
C ILE A 852 -22.97 -27.99 4.27
N GLY A 853 -22.40 -27.29 5.28
CA GLY A 853 -23.00 -27.11 6.59
C GLY A 853 -24.35 -26.40 6.49
N THR A 854 -24.37 -25.23 5.85
CA THR A 854 -25.61 -24.44 5.65
C THR A 854 -26.68 -25.25 4.89
N ALA A 855 -26.28 -25.95 3.86
CA ALA A 855 -27.19 -26.81 3.10
C ALA A 855 -27.76 -27.98 3.96
N THR A 856 -26.95 -28.56 4.85
CA THR A 856 -27.39 -29.61 5.76
C THR A 856 -28.37 -29.06 6.78
N HIS A 857 -28.15 -27.85 7.35
CA HIS A 857 -29.10 -27.17 8.24
C HIS A 857 -30.44 -26.91 7.52
N LEU A 858 -30.40 -26.43 6.28
CA LEU A 858 -31.58 -26.19 5.47
C LEU A 858 -32.42 -27.48 5.26
N VAL A 859 -31.77 -28.62 4.99
CA VAL A 859 -32.46 -29.90 4.87
C VAL A 859 -33.07 -30.27 6.20
N MET A 860 -32.36 -30.11 7.32
CA MET A 860 -32.90 -30.42 8.66
C MET A 860 -34.04 -29.49 9.05
N GLN A 861 -34.02 -28.26 8.64
CA GLN A 861 -35.09 -27.29 8.85
C GLN A 861 -36.40 -27.69 8.15
N LEU A 862 -36.27 -28.09 6.88
CA LEU A 862 -37.42 -28.38 6.00
C LEU A 862 -37.92 -29.83 6.07
N LEU A 863 -37.17 -30.73 6.71
CA LEU A 863 -37.54 -32.15 6.82
C LEU A 863 -38.84 -32.31 7.59
N PRO A 864 -39.89 -32.94 7.01
CA PRO A 864 -41.11 -33.26 7.74
C PRO A 864 -40.84 -34.42 8.75
N LEU A 865 -40.98 -34.14 10.04
CA LEU A 865 -40.67 -35.07 11.10
C LEU A 865 -41.91 -35.90 11.42
N HIS A 866 -41.85 -37.21 11.09
CA HIS A 866 -42.91 -38.21 11.34
C HIS A 866 -42.29 -39.47 11.96
N GLU A 867 -43.07 -40.28 12.66
CA GLU A 867 -42.60 -41.50 13.32
C GLU A 867 -41.98 -42.56 12.37
N ASN A 868 -42.21 -42.47 11.04
CA ASN A 868 -41.67 -43.38 10.01
C ASN A 868 -40.83 -42.64 8.99
N LEU A 869 -39.79 -41.97 9.42
CA LEU A 869 -38.82 -41.29 8.52
C LEU A 869 -37.92 -42.29 7.80
N GLU A 870 -38.09 -42.38 6.48
CA GLU A 870 -37.25 -43.22 5.61
C GLU A 870 -36.18 -42.36 4.90
N LYS A 871 -35.01 -42.97 4.64
CA LYS A 871 -33.91 -42.34 3.88
C LYS A 871 -34.39 -41.71 2.56
N LYS A 872 -35.33 -42.35 1.90
CA LYS A 872 -35.93 -41.90 0.63
C LYS A 872 -36.62 -40.53 0.75
N MET A 873 -37.24 -40.24 1.88
CA MET A 873 -37.90 -38.92 2.12
C MET A 873 -36.89 -37.79 2.18
N ILE A 874 -35.68 -37.99 2.72
CA ILE A 874 -34.62 -37.03 2.74
C ILE A 874 -34.06 -36.84 1.33
N GLU A 875 -33.88 -37.94 0.57
CA GLU A 875 -33.48 -37.90 -0.84
C GLU A 875 -34.47 -37.10 -1.69
N ASP A 876 -35.75 -37.34 -1.52
CA ASP A 876 -36.84 -36.67 -2.23
C ASP A 876 -36.87 -35.16 -1.89
N LEU A 877 -36.64 -34.78 -0.62
CA LEU A 877 -36.55 -33.41 -0.20
C LEU A 877 -35.33 -32.71 -0.81
N ILE A 878 -34.15 -33.33 -0.77
CA ILE A 878 -32.93 -32.78 -1.38
C ILE A 878 -33.16 -32.60 -2.90
N ASN A 879 -33.76 -33.59 -3.58
CA ASN A 879 -34.04 -33.47 -5.00
C ASN A 879 -35.08 -32.37 -5.33
N ASP A 880 -36.05 -32.12 -4.46
CA ASP A 880 -37.02 -31.04 -4.61
C ASP A 880 -36.31 -29.68 -4.42
N LEU A 881 -35.40 -29.53 -3.44
CA LEU A 881 -34.61 -28.34 -3.24
C LEU A 881 -33.69 -28.04 -4.43
N VAL A 882 -33.13 -29.04 -5.07
CA VAL A 882 -32.36 -28.91 -6.29
C VAL A 882 -33.25 -28.45 -7.45
N LYS A 883 -34.44 -29.07 -7.63
CA LYS A 883 -35.41 -28.64 -8.65
C LYS A 883 -35.86 -27.20 -8.49
N ARG A 884 -36.05 -26.75 -7.27
CA ARG A 884 -36.37 -25.33 -6.92
C ARG A 884 -35.18 -24.40 -7.07
N LYS A 885 -33.99 -24.89 -7.40
CA LYS A 885 -32.74 -24.13 -7.47
C LYS A 885 -32.33 -23.51 -6.15
N THR A 886 -32.80 -24.01 -5.03
CA THR A 886 -32.41 -23.61 -3.68
C THR A 886 -31.05 -24.21 -3.33
N LEU A 887 -30.79 -25.44 -3.81
CA LEU A 887 -29.48 -26.10 -3.73
C LEU A 887 -28.95 -26.38 -5.13
N THR A 888 -27.64 -26.36 -5.29
CA THR A 888 -26.97 -26.84 -6.50
C THR A 888 -26.81 -28.36 -6.41
N GLN A 889 -26.78 -29.08 -7.54
CA GLN A 889 -26.58 -30.53 -7.55
C GLN A 889 -25.26 -30.92 -6.88
N GLU A 890 -24.21 -30.14 -7.09
CA GLU A 890 -22.87 -30.36 -6.52
C GLU A 890 -22.85 -30.28 -4.98
N ILE A 891 -23.64 -29.40 -4.39
CA ILE A 891 -23.81 -29.29 -2.93
C ILE A 891 -24.68 -30.44 -2.42
N ALA A 892 -25.76 -30.74 -3.12
CA ALA A 892 -26.69 -31.82 -2.79
C ALA A 892 -25.97 -33.18 -2.71
N ASP A 893 -25.10 -33.49 -3.67
CA ASP A 893 -24.31 -34.71 -3.72
C ASP A 893 -23.34 -34.88 -2.53
N ARG A 894 -23.00 -33.77 -1.84
CA ARG A 894 -22.10 -33.78 -0.68
C ARG A 894 -22.81 -33.79 0.67
N ILE A 895 -24.13 -33.67 0.70
CA ILE A 895 -24.92 -33.82 1.93
C ILE A 895 -24.96 -35.30 2.32
N SER A 896 -24.48 -35.60 3.53
CA SER A 896 -24.48 -36.98 4.04
C SER A 896 -25.81 -37.34 4.65
N ILE A 897 -26.66 -37.97 3.89
CA ILE A 897 -27.98 -38.50 4.34
C ILE A 897 -27.82 -39.48 5.51
N ASP A 898 -26.75 -40.31 5.47
CA ASP A 898 -26.48 -41.26 6.53
C ASP A 898 -26.19 -40.62 7.90
N ASN A 899 -25.59 -39.44 7.89
CA ASN A 899 -25.35 -38.68 9.12
C ASN A 899 -26.64 -38.08 9.66
N ILE A 900 -27.51 -37.57 8.79
CA ILE A 900 -28.84 -37.07 9.15
C ILE A 900 -29.69 -38.23 9.73
N MET A 901 -29.75 -39.39 9.06
CA MET A 901 -30.46 -40.56 9.54
C MET A 901 -29.91 -41.07 10.87
N HIS A 902 -28.61 -41.02 11.05
CA HIS A 902 -28.00 -41.41 12.34
C HIS A 902 -28.46 -40.51 13.48
N PHE A 903 -28.51 -39.21 13.29
CA PHE A 903 -29.05 -38.30 14.29
C PHE A 903 -30.53 -38.56 14.58
N LEU A 904 -31.35 -38.72 13.57
CA LEU A 904 -32.79 -38.97 13.71
C LEU A 904 -33.08 -40.30 14.42
N ASN A 905 -32.22 -41.30 14.31
CA ASN A 905 -32.32 -42.59 15.02
C ASN A 905 -31.59 -42.59 16.38
N SER A 906 -30.96 -41.46 16.79
CA SER A 906 -30.37 -41.34 18.12
C SER A 906 -31.45 -41.08 19.19
N ASP A 907 -31.11 -41.27 20.48
CA ASP A 907 -32.04 -41.02 21.59
C ASP A 907 -32.59 -39.57 21.56
N VAL A 908 -31.75 -38.58 21.16
CA VAL A 908 -32.18 -37.19 21.03
C VAL A 908 -33.03 -36.97 19.79
N GLY A 909 -32.66 -37.56 18.66
CA GLY A 909 -33.46 -37.48 17.42
C GLY A 909 -34.81 -38.15 17.55
N ASP A 910 -34.89 -39.36 18.15
CA ASP A 910 -36.15 -40.03 18.44
C ASP A 910 -37.03 -39.23 19.39
N PHE A 911 -36.42 -38.60 20.42
CA PHE A 911 -37.11 -37.67 21.33
C PHE A 911 -37.68 -36.45 20.60
N VAL A 912 -36.92 -35.89 19.65
CA VAL A 912 -37.37 -34.74 18.82
C VAL A 912 -38.54 -35.17 17.91
N ILE A 913 -38.44 -36.33 17.24
CA ILE A 913 -39.50 -36.83 16.36
C ILE A 913 -40.80 -37.12 17.13
N LYS A 914 -40.73 -37.81 18.27
CA LYS A 914 -41.89 -38.12 19.11
C LYS A 914 -42.63 -36.92 19.69
N ASN A 915 -41.92 -35.80 19.77
CA ASN A 915 -42.47 -34.56 20.29
C ASN A 915 -42.47 -33.43 19.23
N ALA A 916 -42.62 -33.79 17.96
CA ALA A 916 -42.56 -32.82 16.85
C ALA A 916 -43.57 -31.68 16.97
N ASP A 917 -44.71 -31.89 17.65
CA ASP A 917 -45.72 -30.84 17.91
C ASP A 917 -45.23 -29.72 18.90
N HIS A 918 -44.16 -29.98 19.64
CA HIS A 918 -43.54 -29.04 20.58
C HIS A 918 -42.26 -28.43 20.03
N LEU A 919 -41.91 -28.76 18.79
CA LEU A 919 -40.62 -28.40 18.21
C LEU A 919 -40.65 -27.06 17.50
N HIS A 920 -39.72 -26.23 17.84
CA HIS A 920 -39.35 -24.96 17.13
C HIS A 920 -38.01 -25.15 16.46
N ARG A 921 -37.92 -24.82 15.16
CA ARG A 921 -36.68 -24.90 14.37
C ARG A 921 -36.30 -23.57 13.75
N GLU A 922 -34.99 -23.27 13.73
CA GLU A 922 -34.43 -22.05 13.14
C GLU A 922 -35.14 -20.79 13.67
N GLU A 923 -35.36 -20.75 14.97
CA GLU A 923 -36.10 -19.67 15.62
C GLU A 923 -35.18 -18.48 15.89
N PRO A 924 -35.46 -17.30 15.31
CA PRO A 924 -34.67 -16.11 15.59
C PRO A 924 -34.98 -15.59 17.00
N PHE A 925 -33.93 -15.15 17.69
CA PHE A 925 -34.09 -14.51 18.99
C PHE A 925 -33.29 -13.21 19.06
N ALA A 926 -33.74 -12.34 19.96
CA ALA A 926 -33.02 -11.14 20.36
C ALA A 926 -33.14 -11.00 21.89
N MET A 927 -32.03 -10.68 22.53
CA MET A 927 -32.02 -10.43 23.96
C MET A 927 -31.06 -9.31 24.32
N LEU A 928 -31.35 -8.62 25.42
CA LEU A 928 -30.43 -7.62 25.98
C LEU A 928 -29.50 -8.30 27.00
N LEU A 929 -28.22 -8.01 26.86
CA LEU A 929 -27.19 -8.40 27.82
C LEU A 929 -26.50 -7.16 28.35
N PRO A 930 -26.22 -7.08 29.68
CA PRO A 930 -25.43 -6.02 30.26
C PRO A 930 -24.03 -5.96 29.60
N ALA A 931 -23.58 -4.77 29.25
CA ALA A 931 -22.31 -4.57 28.55
C ALA A 931 -21.09 -5.03 29.37
N ASP A 932 -21.17 -4.97 30.69
CA ASP A 932 -20.15 -5.45 31.63
C ASP A 932 -19.93 -6.97 31.58
N GLN A 933 -20.92 -7.75 31.14
CA GLN A 933 -20.75 -9.20 30.91
C GLN A 933 -19.97 -9.52 29.65
N LEU A 934 -19.91 -8.61 28.69
CA LEU A 934 -19.19 -8.76 27.43
C LEU A 934 -17.83 -8.03 27.43
N PHE A 935 -17.74 -6.92 28.14
CA PHE A 935 -16.55 -6.05 28.17
C PHE A 935 -16.11 -5.85 29.62
N LYS A 936 -15.00 -6.48 30.01
CA LYS A 936 -14.51 -6.53 31.38
C LYS A 936 -14.21 -5.18 32.03
N ASP A 937 -13.90 -4.16 31.23
CA ASP A 937 -13.53 -2.82 31.72
C ASP A 937 -14.69 -1.82 31.63
N TYR A 938 -15.90 -2.28 31.30
CA TYR A 938 -17.07 -1.44 31.16
C TYR A 938 -17.77 -1.29 32.51
N GLN A 939 -17.94 -0.06 32.99
CA GLN A 939 -18.49 0.21 34.34
C GLN A 939 -19.92 0.73 34.37
N ASN A 940 -20.55 0.93 33.21
CA ASN A 940 -21.91 1.44 33.11
C ASN A 940 -22.95 0.31 32.94
N GLN A 941 -24.22 0.61 33.26
CA GLN A 941 -25.34 -0.33 33.15
C GLN A 941 -25.97 -0.34 31.74
N ASP A 942 -25.18 -0.12 30.71
CA ASP A 942 -25.69 -0.16 29.34
C ASP A 942 -25.94 -1.62 28.90
N GLU A 943 -26.93 -1.81 28.05
CA GLU A 943 -27.32 -3.12 27.54
C GLU A 943 -27.02 -3.21 26.04
N ILE A 944 -26.52 -4.34 25.59
CA ILE A 944 -26.21 -4.63 24.19
C ILE A 944 -27.22 -5.64 23.66
N LEU A 945 -27.80 -5.37 22.50
CA LEU A 945 -28.70 -6.27 21.83
C LEU A 945 -27.91 -7.41 21.17
N ILE A 946 -28.16 -8.64 21.66
CA ILE A 946 -27.63 -9.86 21.09
C ILE A 946 -28.74 -10.51 20.26
N HIS A 947 -28.43 -10.88 19.04
CA HIS A 947 -29.35 -11.59 18.16
C HIS A 947 -28.70 -12.85 17.56
N GLY A 948 -29.53 -13.84 17.29
CA GLY A 948 -29.07 -15.11 16.70
C GLY A 948 -30.26 -15.97 16.26
N ILE A 949 -29.93 -17.13 15.75
CA ILE A 949 -30.91 -18.14 15.33
C ILE A 949 -30.59 -19.43 16.10
N ILE A 950 -31.60 -20.02 16.73
CA ILE A 950 -31.49 -21.29 17.45
C ILE A 950 -31.88 -22.43 16.50
N ASP A 951 -30.99 -23.40 16.30
CA ASP A 951 -31.22 -24.54 15.38
C ASP A 951 -32.49 -25.32 15.71
N GLY A 952 -32.72 -25.57 17.00
CA GLY A 952 -33.97 -26.17 17.44
C GLY A 952 -34.10 -26.31 18.95
N TYR A 953 -35.36 -26.24 19.41
CA TYR A 953 -35.73 -26.51 20.78
C TYR A 953 -37.16 -27.09 20.89
N LEU A 954 -37.41 -27.90 21.92
CA LEU A 954 -38.70 -28.45 22.27
C LEU A 954 -39.24 -27.69 23.49
N GLU A 955 -40.42 -27.09 23.35
CA GLU A 955 -41.10 -26.33 24.41
C GLU A 955 -42.26 -27.10 25.01
N PHE A 956 -42.14 -27.49 26.28
CA PHE A 956 -43.20 -28.07 27.08
C PHE A 956 -43.77 -27.05 28.06
N ASP A 957 -44.82 -27.40 28.74
CA ASP A 957 -45.51 -26.51 29.70
C ASP A 957 -44.58 -26.01 30.82
N ASP A 958 -43.68 -26.83 31.30
CA ASP A 958 -42.82 -26.60 32.44
C ASP A 958 -41.31 -26.54 32.15
N LYS A 959 -40.83 -26.82 30.91
CA LYS A 959 -39.43 -26.99 30.59
C LYS A 959 -39.14 -26.89 29.08
N ILE A 960 -37.87 -26.64 28.76
CA ILE A 960 -37.35 -26.58 27.38
C ILE A 960 -36.20 -27.59 27.24
N PHE A 961 -36.06 -28.21 26.07
CA PHE A 961 -34.89 -28.98 25.66
C PHE A 961 -34.31 -28.34 24.40
N LEU A 962 -33.07 -27.92 24.46
CA LEU A 962 -32.35 -27.24 23.41
C LEU A 962 -31.42 -28.21 22.69
N TYR A 963 -31.30 -28.09 21.36
CA TYR A 963 -30.26 -28.75 20.60
C TYR A 963 -29.69 -27.83 19.52
N ASP A 964 -28.39 -28.05 19.23
CA ASP A 964 -27.62 -27.27 18.23
C ASP A 964 -26.83 -28.24 17.37
N LEU A 965 -26.98 -28.16 16.07
CA LEU A 965 -26.43 -29.09 15.07
C LEU A 965 -25.07 -28.55 14.59
N LYS A 966 -24.07 -29.42 14.50
CA LYS A 966 -22.74 -29.09 14.00
C LYS A 966 -22.26 -30.07 12.96
N THR A 967 -21.73 -29.58 11.88
CA THR A 967 -21.18 -30.36 10.77
C THR A 967 -19.68 -30.60 10.90
N ASP A 968 -19.05 -30.09 11.98
CA ASP A 968 -17.64 -30.31 12.28
C ASP A 968 -17.33 -31.79 12.47
N TYR A 969 -16.10 -32.18 12.09
CA TYR A 969 -15.64 -33.58 12.30
C TYR A 969 -15.22 -33.79 13.75
N TYR A 970 -16.00 -34.59 14.46
CA TYR A 970 -15.75 -34.95 15.85
C TYR A 970 -14.83 -36.18 15.96
N THR A 971 -13.85 -36.13 16.85
CA THR A 971 -13.06 -37.23 17.35
C THR A 971 -12.97 -37.15 18.87
N PRO A 972 -12.76 -38.27 19.60
CA PRO A 972 -12.65 -38.25 21.07
C PRO A 972 -11.52 -37.32 21.58
N GLU A 973 -10.41 -37.21 20.83
CA GLU A 973 -9.28 -36.34 21.18
C GLU A 973 -9.65 -34.86 21.11
N ARG A 974 -10.60 -34.51 20.24
CA ARG A 974 -11.05 -33.13 20.02
C ARG A 974 -12.30 -32.76 20.81
N GLU A 975 -12.88 -33.70 21.59
CA GLU A 975 -14.12 -33.48 22.32
C GLU A 975 -14.06 -32.24 23.20
N LYS A 976 -13.00 -32.11 24.00
CA LYS A 976 -12.81 -30.96 24.90
C LYS A 976 -12.72 -29.63 24.09
N GLN A 977 -11.91 -29.60 23.07
CA GLN A 977 -11.73 -28.41 22.22
C GLN A 977 -13.04 -27.99 21.56
N LEU A 978 -13.77 -28.92 20.96
CA LEU A 978 -15.05 -28.66 20.31
C LEU A 978 -16.14 -28.25 21.31
N THR A 979 -16.19 -28.89 22.48
CA THR A 979 -17.15 -28.56 23.54
C THR A 979 -16.89 -27.15 24.07
N ASP A 980 -15.64 -26.78 24.33
CA ASP A 980 -15.27 -25.45 24.81
C ASP A 980 -15.61 -24.38 23.76
N ARG A 981 -15.40 -24.69 22.49
CA ARG A 981 -15.71 -23.80 21.36
C ARG A 981 -17.20 -23.45 21.25
N TYR A 982 -18.11 -24.38 21.49
CA TYR A 982 -19.55 -24.17 21.32
C TYR A 982 -20.29 -23.88 22.63
N ARG A 983 -19.62 -24.00 23.77
CA ARG A 983 -20.20 -23.78 25.10
C ARG A 983 -20.82 -22.39 25.24
N GLY A 984 -20.09 -21.32 24.84
CA GLY A 984 -20.59 -19.94 24.92
C GLY A 984 -21.85 -19.72 24.11
N GLN A 985 -21.94 -20.31 22.89
CA GLN A 985 -23.10 -20.23 22.01
C GLN A 985 -24.33 -20.86 22.66
N LEU A 986 -24.22 -22.06 23.20
CA LEU A 986 -25.35 -22.75 23.83
C LEU A 986 -25.78 -22.08 25.14
N HIS A 987 -24.85 -21.47 25.89
CA HIS A 987 -25.23 -20.67 27.07
C HIS A 987 -26.06 -19.45 26.67
N LEU A 988 -25.68 -18.75 25.62
CA LEU A 988 -26.46 -17.61 25.13
C LEU A 988 -27.86 -18.05 24.65
N TYR A 989 -27.96 -19.19 23.95
CA TYR A 989 -29.25 -19.73 23.53
C TYR A 989 -30.13 -20.15 24.71
N LYS A 990 -29.53 -20.81 25.71
CA LYS A 990 -30.23 -21.18 26.95
C LYS A 990 -30.77 -19.92 27.66
N ASP A 991 -29.92 -18.93 27.89
CA ASP A 991 -30.30 -17.71 28.60
C ASP A 991 -31.39 -16.92 27.82
N ALA A 992 -31.30 -16.89 26.49
CA ALA A 992 -32.31 -16.27 25.64
C ALA A 992 -33.67 -16.98 25.79
N LEU A 993 -33.69 -18.33 25.72
CA LEU A 993 -34.92 -19.11 25.87
C LEU A 993 -35.49 -18.99 27.28
N GLU A 994 -34.68 -19.10 28.31
CA GLU A 994 -35.14 -18.98 29.71
C GLU A 994 -35.72 -17.59 29.99
N LYS A 995 -35.10 -16.52 29.46
CA LYS A 995 -35.63 -15.16 29.58
C LYS A 995 -36.91 -14.94 28.77
N ALA A 996 -36.94 -15.41 27.52
CA ALA A 996 -38.07 -15.18 26.63
C ALA A 996 -39.30 -16.02 27.00
N LYS A 997 -39.10 -17.28 27.38
CA LYS A 997 -40.19 -18.24 27.61
C LYS A 997 -40.54 -18.38 29.10
N GLN A 998 -39.71 -17.85 30.02
CA GLN A 998 -39.87 -17.96 31.47
C GLN A 998 -39.98 -19.44 31.96
N LYS A 999 -39.24 -20.33 31.27
CA LYS A 999 -39.20 -21.76 31.52
C LYS A 999 -37.75 -22.23 31.57
N PRO A 1000 -37.39 -23.18 32.49
CA PRO A 1000 -36.02 -23.66 32.56
C PRO A 1000 -35.64 -24.57 31.41
N VAL A 1001 -34.43 -24.41 30.86
CA VAL A 1001 -33.82 -25.35 29.90
C VAL A 1001 -33.24 -26.52 30.67
N LYS A 1002 -33.77 -27.73 30.51
CA LYS A 1002 -33.37 -28.92 31.23
C LYS A 1002 -32.22 -29.69 30.63
N ALA A 1003 -32.02 -29.58 29.33
CA ALA A 1003 -30.88 -30.15 28.63
C ALA A 1003 -30.52 -29.28 27.42
N ALA A 1004 -29.24 -29.19 27.11
CA ALA A 1004 -28.72 -28.47 25.95
C ALA A 1004 -27.73 -29.40 25.20
N TYR A 1005 -28.22 -29.92 24.10
CA TYR A 1005 -27.55 -30.94 23.31
C TYR A 1005 -26.72 -30.31 22.18
N LEU A 1006 -25.42 -30.58 22.17
CA LEU A 1006 -24.53 -30.28 21.05
C LEU A 1006 -24.44 -31.57 20.18
N VAL A 1007 -24.89 -31.48 18.96
CA VAL A 1007 -25.02 -32.66 18.05
C VAL A 1007 -24.02 -32.54 16.91
N PHE A 1008 -23.01 -33.42 16.90
CA PHE A 1008 -22.02 -33.50 15.81
C PHE A 1008 -22.48 -34.55 14.78
N LEU A 1009 -23.04 -34.09 13.65
CA LEU A 1009 -23.56 -34.95 12.61
C LEU A 1009 -22.47 -35.86 12.00
N ARG A 1010 -21.29 -35.32 11.67
CA ARG A 1010 -20.16 -36.08 11.07
C ARG A 1010 -19.48 -37.03 12.04
N GLY A 1011 -19.51 -36.72 13.32
CA GLY A 1011 -18.92 -37.56 14.38
C GLY A 1011 -19.88 -38.54 15.00
N LYS A 1012 -21.16 -38.48 14.63
CA LYS A 1012 -22.24 -39.30 15.20
C LYS A 1012 -22.30 -39.28 16.73
N LYS A 1013 -22.07 -38.11 17.30
CA LYS A 1013 -21.96 -37.89 18.74
C LYS A 1013 -22.87 -36.75 19.21
N THR A 1014 -23.57 -36.99 20.29
CA THR A 1014 -24.40 -36.00 20.99
C THR A 1014 -23.84 -35.83 22.39
N ILE A 1015 -23.68 -34.57 22.83
CA ILE A 1015 -23.16 -34.21 24.14
C ILE A 1015 -24.19 -33.32 24.85
N ASP A 1016 -24.59 -33.67 26.05
CA ASP A 1016 -25.43 -32.83 26.91
C ASP A 1016 -24.52 -31.87 27.73
N LEU A 1017 -24.48 -30.63 27.34
CA LEU A 1017 -23.59 -29.63 27.98
C LEU A 1017 -24.04 -29.28 29.41
N LEU A 1018 -25.31 -29.52 29.80
CA LEU A 1018 -25.78 -29.26 31.16
C LEU A 1018 -25.46 -30.39 32.12
N LYS A 1019 -25.08 -31.59 31.67
CA LYS A 1019 -24.63 -32.72 32.50
C LYS A 1019 -23.13 -32.80 32.63
N THR A 1020 -22.37 -31.99 31.89
CA THR A 1020 -20.90 -32.00 31.91
C THR A 1020 -20.33 -30.95 32.91
N PHE A 1021 -21.20 -30.43 33.79
CA PHE A 1021 -20.84 -29.50 34.88
C PHE A 1021 -20.87 -30.24 36.23
#